data_c973265359834fcbb1e5234a2dbfeab7
#
_entry.id   c973265359834fcbb1e5234a2dbfeab7
#
_cell.length_a   1.000
_cell.length_b   1.000
_cell.length_c   1.000
_cell.angle_alpha   90.00
_cell.angle_beta   90.00
_cell.angle_gamma   90.00
#
_symmetry.space_group_name_H-M   'P 1'
#
loop_
_entity.id
_entity.type
_entity.pdbx_description
1 polymer ?
#
loop_
_entity_poly.entity_id
_entity_poly.type
_entity_poly.pdbx_seq_one_letter_code
_entity_poly.pdbx_strand_id
1 'polypeptide(L)'
;MSWAPGDRLTHRFNADLGPGVVESIEGRTLVVGFPEADTVLRLAAGSDALVPLVFAPGVPARLISTGEQVQVDSQLDDEVVRLADGRDVEADDLWPVRIGESLVERLAHGDVDPLAAFALRLDALHLSTIRQADGLGSFLGGRIHLFPHQLHAAERATRSDPTRWLLADEVGLGKTVEACLILNHLVRTGRADRALVIAPETLTVQWLGELWRKYHQVFVLLDDKRLADVEKDYGAGFNPFLAYRQTVVGLQFLQDHPRLTEQAVEAGVDLVIVDEAHHLRRPAGHPGNAAYRAVAPIAALDRHLLLLTATPLEEDAFGFFRLLELLRPDEFTEDGIEERLAAPQPLPPCTSSARRADLPGLPPRVGVPVDLSDEDGWEPALKLEAALSAEPADNAVATRRVVRRVGRSLASGAALAAVLGRDETKLAKLAAQADRKDPRVRWLAAQAPRWKTAGEKTLVFAAHRDTLEVIKTGLRRDAQLRVGLFHEDLSPAQRDIEVAQFRLADGPSMLVSTECGGEGRNFEFCTRLVLFDLPWNPVTVEQRIGRLDRIDRRFPVEIVYFRSVSPLGNAVVSLYESLGLFREPLGGVERELAAVEAALEALVFADGEPDPDALRAVVQDTRDAQDRVRDAALHELHREPYRAELA
;
A
#
# COMPACT_ATOMS: atom_id res chain seq x y z
N MET A 1 -49.20 18.21 -17.06
CA MET A 1 -50.16 17.36 -17.83
C MET A 1 -51.50 17.44 -17.15
N SER A 2 -52.57 17.53 -17.88
CA SER A 2 -53.96 17.44 -17.37
C SER A 2 -54.48 16.05 -17.70
N TRP A 3 -54.74 15.24 -16.72
CA TRP A 3 -55.29 13.90 -16.86
C TRP A 3 -56.81 13.99 -17.05
N ALA A 4 -57.39 13.07 -17.81
CA ALA A 4 -58.83 12.86 -18.01
C ALA A 4 -59.23 11.44 -17.66
N PRO A 5 -60.47 11.17 -17.27
CA PRO A 5 -60.99 9.81 -17.14
C PRO A 5 -60.86 9.05 -18.46
N GLY A 6 -60.31 7.85 -18.44
CA GLY A 6 -59.99 7.05 -19.61
C GLY A 6 -58.52 7.12 -20.00
N ASP A 7 -57.75 8.15 -19.58
CA ASP A 7 -56.34 8.22 -19.88
C ASP A 7 -55.56 7.02 -19.35
N ARG A 8 -54.58 6.58 -20.14
CA ARG A 8 -53.72 5.44 -19.79
C ARG A 8 -52.35 5.90 -19.36
N LEU A 9 -51.85 5.28 -18.33
CA LEU A 9 -50.58 5.64 -17.71
C LEU A 9 -49.80 4.43 -17.22
N THR A 10 -48.55 4.65 -16.89
CA THR A 10 -47.70 3.72 -16.17
C THR A 10 -47.15 4.37 -14.91
N HIS A 11 -46.90 3.58 -13.88
CA HIS A 11 -46.26 4.05 -12.66
C HIS A 11 -44.74 3.85 -12.75
N ARG A 12 -43.99 4.95 -12.92
CA ARG A 12 -42.56 4.96 -13.19
C ARG A 12 -41.72 4.16 -12.20
N PHE A 13 -42.08 4.16 -10.90
CA PHE A 13 -41.34 3.52 -9.83
C PHE A 13 -41.91 2.16 -9.39
N ASN A 14 -43.04 1.74 -9.98
CA ASN A 14 -43.64 0.48 -9.66
C ASN A 14 -44.21 -0.18 -10.95
N ALA A 15 -43.28 -0.75 -11.70
CA ALA A 15 -43.58 -1.38 -12.99
C ALA A 15 -44.48 -2.64 -12.85
N ASP A 16 -44.52 -3.24 -11.67
CA ASP A 16 -45.32 -4.45 -11.41
C ASP A 16 -46.80 -4.18 -11.41
N LEU A 17 -47.24 -2.94 -11.25
CA LEU A 17 -48.64 -2.56 -11.40
C LEU A 17 -49.17 -2.73 -12.85
N GLY A 18 -48.27 -2.72 -13.84
CA GLY A 18 -48.67 -2.72 -15.25
C GLY A 18 -49.27 -1.38 -15.68
N PRO A 19 -49.91 -1.36 -16.87
CA PRO A 19 -50.63 -0.20 -17.35
C PRO A 19 -51.89 0.08 -16.48
N GLY A 20 -52.09 1.34 -16.14
CA GLY A 20 -53.22 1.84 -15.38
C GLY A 20 -54.15 2.68 -16.24
N VAL A 21 -55.43 2.72 -15.88
CA VAL A 21 -56.44 3.57 -16.48
C VAL A 21 -56.98 4.53 -15.44
N VAL A 22 -57.10 5.80 -15.76
CA VAL A 22 -57.72 6.81 -14.90
C VAL A 22 -59.22 6.58 -14.88
N GLU A 23 -59.77 6.12 -13.77
CA GLU A 23 -61.19 5.88 -13.60
C GLU A 23 -61.97 7.16 -13.27
N SER A 24 -61.42 7.97 -12.40
CA SER A 24 -62.00 9.24 -12.01
C SER A 24 -60.98 10.24 -11.46
N ILE A 25 -61.38 11.52 -11.41
CA ILE A 25 -60.55 12.61 -10.87
C ILE A 25 -61.29 13.28 -9.71
N GLU A 26 -60.74 13.23 -8.53
CA GLU A 26 -61.26 13.84 -7.32
C GLU A 26 -60.40 15.01 -6.85
N GLY A 27 -60.62 16.21 -7.41
CA GLY A 27 -59.84 17.38 -7.13
C GLY A 27 -58.40 17.28 -7.66
N ARG A 28 -57.43 17.02 -6.78
CA ARG A 28 -56.01 16.80 -7.13
C ARG A 28 -55.57 15.33 -7.06
N THR A 29 -56.53 14.42 -6.87
CA THR A 29 -56.26 12.99 -6.75
C THR A 29 -56.86 12.27 -7.95
N LEU A 30 -56.09 11.40 -8.59
CA LEU A 30 -56.53 10.47 -9.61
C LEU A 30 -56.89 9.14 -8.93
N VAL A 31 -57.97 8.57 -9.32
CA VAL A 31 -58.32 7.17 -9.02
C VAL A 31 -57.90 6.36 -10.25
N VAL A 32 -56.92 5.51 -10.11
CA VAL A 32 -56.31 4.76 -11.22
C VAL A 32 -56.50 3.26 -10.93
N GLY A 33 -57.20 2.60 -11.83
CA GLY A 33 -57.31 1.14 -11.84
C GLY A 33 -56.14 0.52 -12.57
N PHE A 34 -55.51 -0.48 -11.97
CA PHE A 34 -54.43 -1.29 -12.58
C PHE A 34 -54.96 -2.72 -12.78
N PRO A 35 -55.51 -3.02 -13.98
CA PRO A 35 -56.18 -4.31 -14.20
C PRO A 35 -55.28 -5.53 -14.05
N GLU A 36 -53.98 -5.39 -14.38
CA GLU A 36 -53.02 -6.51 -14.27
C GLU A 36 -52.62 -6.82 -12.83
N ALA A 37 -52.71 -5.83 -11.95
CA ALA A 37 -52.40 -5.97 -10.52
C ALA A 37 -53.65 -6.15 -9.67
N ASP A 38 -54.82 -6.21 -10.30
CA ASP A 38 -56.14 -6.26 -9.63
C ASP A 38 -56.29 -5.25 -8.48
N THR A 39 -55.83 -4.00 -8.73
CA THR A 39 -55.81 -2.99 -7.70
C THR A 39 -56.24 -1.62 -8.21
N VAL A 40 -56.79 -0.79 -7.32
CA VAL A 40 -57.13 0.61 -7.59
C VAL A 40 -56.35 1.49 -6.60
N LEU A 41 -55.61 2.45 -7.13
CA LEU A 41 -54.79 3.36 -6.32
C LEU A 41 -55.29 4.80 -6.43
N ARG A 42 -55.23 5.52 -5.32
CA ARG A 42 -55.45 7.00 -5.26
C ARG A 42 -54.13 7.73 -5.29
N LEU A 43 -53.82 8.35 -6.41
CA LEU A 43 -52.52 8.95 -6.69
C LEU A 43 -52.66 10.47 -6.89
N ALA A 44 -51.67 11.25 -6.52
CA ALA A 44 -51.66 12.69 -6.76
C ALA A 44 -51.53 13.00 -8.28
N ALA A 45 -52.43 13.79 -8.84
CA ALA A 45 -52.43 14.12 -10.27
C ALA A 45 -51.17 14.87 -10.76
N GLY A 46 -50.43 15.53 -9.86
CA GLY A 46 -49.15 16.17 -10.15
C GLY A 46 -47.91 15.35 -9.79
N SER A 47 -48.06 14.03 -9.58
CA SER A 47 -46.95 13.16 -9.25
C SER A 47 -46.06 12.86 -10.45
N ASP A 48 -44.75 13.05 -10.32
CA ASP A 48 -43.75 12.67 -11.33
C ASP A 48 -43.66 11.13 -11.52
N ALA A 49 -44.35 10.37 -10.68
CA ALA A 49 -44.44 8.92 -10.78
C ALA A 49 -45.38 8.46 -11.90
N LEU A 50 -46.28 9.31 -12.37
CA LEU A 50 -47.26 9.00 -13.38
C LEU A 50 -46.77 9.48 -14.75
N VAL A 51 -46.68 8.54 -15.68
CA VAL A 51 -46.24 8.81 -17.06
C VAL A 51 -47.28 8.26 -18.02
N PRO A 52 -47.68 9.00 -19.08
CA PRO A 52 -48.58 8.49 -20.11
C PRO A 52 -48.07 7.16 -20.69
N LEU A 53 -48.98 6.27 -20.98
CA LEU A 53 -48.64 5.03 -21.66
C LEU A 53 -48.25 5.34 -23.10
N VAL A 54 -47.02 4.99 -23.48
CA VAL A 54 -46.47 5.15 -24.81
C VAL A 54 -46.08 3.79 -25.37
N PHE A 55 -46.45 3.53 -26.62
CA PHE A 55 -46.11 2.29 -27.30
C PHE A 55 -44.76 2.43 -28.04
N ALA A 56 -43.73 1.81 -27.45
CA ALA A 56 -42.39 1.81 -28.06
C ALA A 56 -42.34 0.80 -29.24
N PRO A 57 -41.49 1.06 -30.27
CA PRO A 57 -41.25 0.12 -31.36
C PRO A 57 -40.86 -1.27 -30.88
N GLY A 58 -41.44 -2.32 -31.44
CA GLY A 58 -41.20 -3.70 -31.13
C GLY A 58 -41.98 -4.23 -29.93
N VAL A 59 -42.78 -3.41 -29.23
CA VAL A 59 -43.61 -3.86 -28.12
C VAL A 59 -44.78 -4.66 -28.66
N PRO A 60 -45.04 -5.90 -28.14
CA PRO A 60 -46.24 -6.66 -28.45
C PRO A 60 -47.44 -6.06 -27.73
N ALA A 61 -48.51 -5.95 -28.42
CA ALA A 61 -49.80 -5.46 -27.94
C ALA A 61 -50.93 -6.36 -28.39
N ARG A 62 -52.06 -6.19 -27.76
CA ARG A 62 -53.32 -6.85 -28.17
C ARG A 62 -54.36 -5.79 -28.52
N LEU A 63 -55.01 -5.96 -29.66
CA LEU A 63 -56.16 -5.17 -29.98
C LEU A 63 -57.31 -5.52 -29.03
N ILE A 64 -57.89 -4.52 -28.36
CA ILE A 64 -58.95 -4.72 -27.40
C ILE A 64 -60.24 -5.15 -28.12
N SER A 65 -60.45 -4.54 -29.31
CA SER A 65 -61.66 -4.80 -30.12
C SER A 65 -61.73 -6.22 -30.67
N THR A 66 -60.63 -6.83 -31.06
CA THR A 66 -60.57 -8.14 -31.70
C THR A 66 -59.91 -9.22 -30.89
N GLY A 67 -59.10 -8.86 -29.88
CA GLY A 67 -58.26 -9.78 -29.13
C GLY A 67 -57.00 -10.24 -29.90
N GLU A 68 -56.78 -9.73 -31.12
CA GLU A 68 -55.60 -10.09 -31.94
C GLU A 68 -54.30 -9.62 -31.31
N GLN A 69 -53.27 -10.46 -31.28
CA GLN A 69 -51.93 -10.08 -30.86
C GLN A 69 -51.18 -9.43 -32.06
N VAL A 70 -50.67 -8.27 -31.84
CA VAL A 70 -49.98 -7.45 -32.81
C VAL A 70 -48.62 -6.93 -32.28
N GLN A 71 -47.78 -6.47 -33.16
CA GLN A 71 -46.51 -5.84 -32.78
C GLN A 71 -46.49 -4.38 -33.21
N VAL A 72 -46.09 -3.49 -32.36
CA VAL A 72 -46.02 -2.06 -32.62
C VAL A 72 -44.75 -1.79 -33.46
N ASP A 73 -44.87 -1.02 -34.54
CA ASP A 73 -43.74 -0.49 -35.29
C ASP A 73 -43.33 0.90 -34.79
N SER A 74 -44.30 1.80 -34.70
CA SER A 74 -44.06 3.16 -34.24
C SER A 74 -45.33 3.82 -33.73
N GLN A 75 -45.22 4.75 -32.80
CA GLN A 75 -46.32 5.64 -32.42
C GLN A 75 -46.23 6.91 -33.26
N LEU A 76 -47.27 7.19 -34.04
CA LEU A 76 -47.27 8.30 -34.99
C LEU A 76 -47.61 9.63 -34.30
N ASP A 77 -48.60 9.58 -33.41
CA ASP A 77 -49.04 10.68 -32.56
C ASP A 77 -49.68 10.12 -31.26
N ASP A 78 -50.32 10.96 -30.44
CA ASP A 78 -50.90 10.57 -29.20
C ASP A 78 -52.13 9.63 -29.40
N GLU A 79 -52.76 9.61 -30.57
CA GLU A 79 -53.98 8.86 -30.87
C GLU A 79 -53.75 7.67 -31.82
N VAL A 80 -52.66 7.65 -32.63
CA VAL A 80 -52.43 6.66 -33.66
C VAL A 80 -51.13 5.93 -33.52
N VAL A 81 -51.18 4.61 -33.60
CA VAL A 81 -50.02 3.71 -33.55
C VAL A 81 -49.97 2.87 -34.84
N ARG A 82 -48.78 2.80 -35.44
CA ARG A 82 -48.53 1.93 -36.59
C ARG A 82 -48.08 0.55 -36.12
N LEU A 83 -48.67 -0.46 -36.67
CA LEU A 83 -48.30 -1.85 -36.43
C LEU A 83 -47.23 -2.33 -37.40
N ALA A 84 -46.52 -3.40 -37.03
CA ALA A 84 -45.43 -3.98 -37.88
C ALA A 84 -45.98 -4.57 -39.21
N ASP A 85 -47.26 -4.83 -39.33
CA ASP A 85 -47.92 -5.24 -40.56
C ASP A 85 -48.36 -4.07 -41.44
N GLY A 86 -48.08 -2.83 -41.01
CA GLY A 86 -48.36 -1.62 -41.76
C GLY A 86 -49.75 -1.00 -41.51
N ARG A 87 -50.59 -1.61 -40.69
CA ARG A 87 -51.89 -1.03 -40.27
C ARG A 87 -51.68 0.13 -39.30
N ASP A 88 -52.46 1.18 -39.41
CA ASP A 88 -52.58 2.25 -38.43
C ASP A 88 -53.85 1.98 -37.60
N VAL A 89 -53.69 1.99 -36.26
CA VAL A 89 -54.77 1.71 -35.30
C VAL A 89 -54.82 2.79 -34.24
N GLU A 90 -55.98 2.97 -33.63
CA GLU A 90 -56.14 3.89 -32.49
C GLU A 90 -55.36 3.38 -31.29
N ALA A 91 -54.61 4.26 -30.61
CA ALA A 91 -53.84 3.92 -29.42
C ALA A 91 -54.76 3.35 -28.30
N ASP A 92 -56.00 3.80 -28.28
CA ASP A 92 -57.03 3.34 -27.33
C ASP A 92 -57.53 1.91 -27.58
N ASP A 93 -57.36 1.39 -28.81
CA ASP A 93 -57.68 -0.02 -29.11
C ASP A 93 -56.51 -0.97 -28.80
N LEU A 94 -55.37 -0.46 -28.36
CA LEU A 94 -54.20 -1.28 -28.05
C LEU A 94 -54.00 -1.44 -26.55
N TRP A 95 -53.70 -2.67 -26.13
CA TRP A 95 -53.25 -2.97 -24.77
C TRP A 95 -51.91 -3.68 -24.81
N PRO A 96 -50.85 -3.17 -24.12
CA PRO A 96 -49.55 -3.83 -24.16
C PRO A 96 -49.63 -5.21 -23.53
N VAL A 97 -49.07 -6.20 -24.20
CA VAL A 97 -48.97 -7.57 -23.68
C VAL A 97 -47.64 -7.71 -22.99
N ARG A 98 -47.66 -8.01 -21.71
CA ARG A 98 -46.42 -8.37 -21.00
C ARG A 98 -45.86 -9.65 -21.62
N ILE A 99 -44.67 -9.56 -22.16
CA ILE A 99 -43.91 -10.74 -22.51
C ILE A 99 -43.07 -11.10 -21.28
N GLY A 100 -43.44 -12.17 -20.64
CA GLY A 100 -42.67 -12.76 -19.54
C GLY A 100 -43.41 -12.68 -18.19
N GLU A 101 -43.19 -13.71 -17.42
CA GLU A 101 -43.65 -13.78 -16.04
C GLU A 101 -43.02 -12.69 -15.21
N SER A 102 -43.71 -12.17 -14.20
CA SER A 102 -43.14 -11.24 -13.24
C SER A 102 -41.91 -11.89 -12.52
N LEU A 103 -41.00 -11.09 -11.99
CA LEU A 103 -39.87 -11.63 -11.22
C LEU A 103 -40.31 -12.56 -10.09
N VAL A 104 -41.47 -12.24 -9.48
CA VAL A 104 -42.06 -13.06 -8.40
C VAL A 104 -42.58 -14.39 -8.93
N GLU A 105 -43.25 -14.39 -10.07
CA GLU A 105 -43.76 -15.62 -10.74
C GLU A 105 -42.58 -16.49 -11.20
N ARG A 106 -41.58 -15.92 -11.79
CA ARG A 106 -40.33 -16.64 -12.17
C ARG A 106 -39.66 -17.28 -10.95
N LEU A 107 -39.53 -16.54 -9.85
CA LEU A 107 -38.99 -17.08 -8.60
C LEU A 107 -39.88 -18.18 -8.01
N ALA A 108 -41.20 -18.01 -8.06
CA ALA A 108 -42.16 -19.02 -7.59
C ALA A 108 -42.07 -20.33 -8.39
N HIS A 109 -41.80 -20.24 -9.69
CA HIS A 109 -41.64 -21.41 -10.56
C HIS A 109 -40.18 -21.94 -10.59
N GLY A 110 -39.23 -21.29 -9.86
CA GLY A 110 -37.81 -21.66 -9.87
C GLY A 110 -37.11 -21.36 -11.20
N ASP A 111 -37.69 -20.47 -12.03
CA ASP A 111 -37.12 -20.05 -13.29
C ASP A 111 -36.02 -18.96 -13.03
N VAL A 112 -34.81 -19.39 -12.95
CA VAL A 112 -33.63 -18.52 -12.74
C VAL A 112 -32.75 -18.46 -14.00
N ASP A 113 -32.20 -17.29 -14.25
CA ASP A 113 -31.27 -17.14 -15.38
C ASP A 113 -30.03 -18.04 -15.21
N PRO A 114 -29.48 -18.58 -16.31
CA PRO A 114 -28.22 -19.30 -16.27
C PRO A 114 -27.11 -18.43 -15.67
N LEU A 115 -26.23 -19.03 -14.89
CA LEU A 115 -25.07 -18.34 -14.26
C LEU A 115 -24.24 -17.55 -15.29
N ALA A 116 -24.10 -18.10 -16.50
CA ALA A 116 -23.40 -17.40 -17.58
C ALA A 116 -24.08 -16.09 -18.01
N ALA A 117 -25.41 -16.04 -18.06
CA ALA A 117 -26.15 -14.82 -18.38
C ALA A 117 -26.04 -13.77 -17.26
N PHE A 118 -26.02 -14.21 -16.00
CA PHE A 118 -25.79 -13.33 -14.85
C PHE A 118 -24.36 -12.75 -14.89
N ALA A 119 -23.35 -13.59 -15.13
CA ALA A 119 -21.96 -13.15 -15.27
C ALA A 119 -21.81 -12.13 -16.40
N LEU A 120 -22.39 -12.40 -17.58
CA LEU A 120 -22.37 -11.47 -18.72
C LEU A 120 -23.01 -10.12 -18.40
N ARG A 121 -24.10 -10.09 -17.63
CA ARG A 121 -24.72 -8.82 -17.20
C ARG A 121 -23.82 -8.05 -16.24
N LEU A 122 -23.15 -8.74 -15.31
CA LEU A 122 -22.18 -8.10 -14.43
C LEU A 122 -21.00 -7.50 -15.22
N ASP A 123 -20.46 -8.23 -16.17
CA ASP A 123 -19.36 -7.76 -17.02
C ASP A 123 -19.81 -6.55 -17.85
N ALA A 124 -20.99 -6.59 -18.45
CA ALA A 124 -21.55 -5.46 -19.19
C ALA A 124 -21.77 -4.23 -18.29
N LEU A 125 -22.22 -4.42 -17.06
CA LEU A 125 -22.39 -3.34 -16.08
C LEU A 125 -21.02 -2.74 -15.69
N HIS A 126 -20.00 -3.56 -15.44
CA HIS A 126 -18.65 -3.12 -15.15
C HIS A 126 -18.06 -2.30 -16.31
N LEU A 127 -18.16 -2.80 -17.55
CA LEU A 127 -17.70 -2.08 -18.74
C LEU A 127 -18.43 -0.76 -18.96
N SER A 128 -19.74 -0.73 -18.71
CA SER A 128 -20.54 0.49 -18.76
C SER A 128 -20.07 1.52 -17.73
N THR A 129 -19.79 1.09 -16.52
CA THR A 129 -19.29 1.95 -15.43
C THR A 129 -17.91 2.53 -15.78
N ILE A 130 -17.02 1.71 -16.32
CA ILE A 130 -15.68 2.14 -16.77
C ILE A 130 -15.81 3.20 -17.88
N ARG A 131 -16.69 2.95 -18.84
CA ARG A 131 -16.94 3.88 -19.95
C ARG A 131 -17.54 5.21 -19.49
N GLN A 132 -18.50 5.19 -18.58
CA GLN A 132 -19.11 6.41 -18.01
C GLN A 132 -18.12 7.30 -17.25
N ALA A 133 -17.06 6.70 -16.70
CA ALA A 133 -16.00 7.40 -15.99
C ALA A 133 -14.78 7.73 -16.88
N ASP A 134 -14.94 7.78 -18.21
CA ASP A 134 -13.87 8.04 -19.21
C ASP A 134 -12.61 7.16 -18.98
N GLY A 135 -12.82 5.91 -18.59
CA GLY A 135 -11.74 4.97 -18.28
C GLY A 135 -11.20 5.04 -16.86
N LEU A 136 -11.40 6.15 -16.12
CA LEU A 136 -10.96 6.26 -14.72
C LEU A 136 -11.68 5.28 -13.80
N GLY A 137 -12.88 4.84 -14.14
CA GLY A 137 -13.68 3.91 -13.34
C GLY A 137 -12.98 2.57 -13.03
N SER A 138 -12.04 2.15 -13.88
CA SER A 138 -11.25 0.93 -13.63
C SER A 138 -10.21 1.09 -12.51
N PHE A 139 -9.72 2.32 -12.29
CA PHE A 139 -8.82 2.65 -11.18
C PHE A 139 -9.56 2.98 -9.89
N LEU A 140 -10.85 3.35 -9.99
CA LEU A 140 -11.68 3.67 -8.84
C LEU A 140 -12.10 2.40 -8.07
N GLY A 141 -12.71 2.61 -6.91
CA GLY A 141 -13.23 1.52 -6.05
C GLY A 141 -12.33 1.24 -4.84
N GLY A 142 -11.21 1.95 -4.71
CA GLY A 142 -10.40 1.96 -3.50
C GLY A 142 -10.86 3.06 -2.52
N ARG A 143 -10.74 2.79 -1.24
CA ARG A 143 -10.88 3.82 -0.19
C ARG A 143 -9.56 4.54 0.01
N ILE A 144 -9.11 5.26 -1.01
CA ILE A 144 -7.82 5.97 -1.05
C ILE A 144 -8.01 7.40 -1.53
N HIS A 145 -7.09 8.28 -1.16
CA HIS A 145 -6.88 9.52 -1.88
C HIS A 145 -6.11 9.22 -3.15
N LEU A 146 -6.60 9.70 -4.28
CA LEU A 146 -5.93 9.55 -5.56
C LEU A 146 -4.97 10.73 -5.76
N PHE A 147 -3.70 10.42 -5.90
CA PHE A 147 -2.69 11.41 -6.22
C PHE A 147 -2.39 11.38 -7.73
N PRO A 148 -2.21 12.55 -8.38
CA PRO A 148 -2.01 12.62 -9.82
C PRO A 148 -0.83 11.77 -10.33
N HIS A 149 0.32 11.73 -9.62
CA HIS A 149 1.46 10.91 -10.01
C HIS A 149 1.15 9.41 -10.00
N GLN A 150 0.36 8.92 -9.01
CA GLN A 150 -0.03 7.51 -8.91
C GLN A 150 -0.97 7.11 -10.05
N LEU A 151 -1.93 7.97 -10.38
CA LEU A 151 -2.80 7.77 -11.55
C LEU A 151 -2.01 7.78 -12.85
N HIS A 152 -1.07 8.72 -12.98
CA HIS A 152 -0.20 8.81 -14.15
C HIS A 152 0.64 7.54 -14.33
N ALA A 153 1.29 7.05 -13.25
CA ALA A 153 2.06 5.82 -13.28
C ALA A 153 1.20 4.61 -13.67
N ALA A 154 0.01 4.49 -13.07
CA ALA A 154 -0.92 3.40 -13.35
C ALA A 154 -1.45 3.44 -14.79
N GLU A 155 -1.83 4.61 -15.27
CA GLU A 155 -2.32 4.81 -16.63
C GLU A 155 -1.22 4.49 -17.67
N ARG A 156 -0.01 4.97 -17.46
CA ARG A 156 1.13 4.69 -18.36
C ARG A 156 1.47 3.21 -18.38
N ALA A 157 1.55 2.55 -17.24
CA ALA A 157 1.84 1.13 -17.15
C ALA A 157 0.80 0.26 -17.86
N THR A 158 -0.48 0.62 -17.77
CA THR A 158 -1.60 -0.17 -18.32
C THR A 158 -1.86 0.05 -19.82
N ARG A 159 -1.16 0.98 -20.46
CA ARG A 159 -1.25 1.19 -21.93
C ARG A 159 -0.73 0.01 -22.74
N SER A 160 0.24 -0.73 -22.19
CA SER A 160 0.79 -1.92 -22.84
C SER A 160 0.04 -3.18 -22.43
N ASP A 161 0.00 -4.17 -23.34
CA ASP A 161 -0.51 -5.51 -23.08
C ASP A 161 0.48 -6.54 -23.64
N PRO A 162 1.12 -7.34 -22.78
CA PRO A 162 1.00 -7.37 -21.33
C PRO A 162 1.59 -6.12 -20.64
N THR A 163 1.05 -5.77 -19.47
CA THR A 163 1.60 -4.73 -18.59
C THR A 163 2.84 -5.26 -17.90
N ARG A 164 4.04 -4.75 -18.24
CA ARG A 164 5.32 -5.15 -17.65
C ARG A 164 6.07 -3.88 -17.24
N TRP A 165 6.08 -3.58 -15.95
CA TRP A 165 6.47 -2.25 -15.49
C TRP A 165 7.22 -2.28 -14.15
N LEU A 166 8.22 -1.38 -14.01
CA LEU A 166 8.94 -1.11 -12.77
C LEU A 166 8.38 0.16 -12.11
N LEU A 167 7.86 0.02 -10.92
CA LEU A 167 7.44 1.12 -10.06
C LEU A 167 8.62 1.48 -9.12
N ALA A 168 9.28 2.60 -9.41
CA ALA A 168 10.53 3.02 -8.77
C ALA A 168 10.41 4.36 -8.04
N ASP A 169 9.23 4.66 -7.52
CA ASP A 169 8.96 5.86 -6.74
C ASP A 169 9.76 5.88 -5.43
N GLU A 170 10.09 7.07 -4.98
CA GLU A 170 10.76 7.28 -3.70
C GLU A 170 9.96 6.70 -2.52
N VAL A 171 10.65 6.38 -1.42
CA VAL A 171 10.00 5.83 -0.21
C VAL A 171 8.90 6.77 0.28
N GLY A 172 7.73 6.20 0.60
CA GLY A 172 6.60 6.96 1.14
C GLY A 172 5.65 7.58 0.09
N LEU A 173 5.96 7.49 -1.22
CA LEU A 173 5.11 8.04 -2.28
C LEU A 173 3.99 7.09 -2.73
N GLY A 174 3.98 5.84 -2.27
CA GLY A 174 2.84 4.95 -2.40
C GLY A 174 2.90 3.96 -3.56
N LYS A 175 4.07 3.40 -3.89
CA LYS A 175 4.23 2.31 -4.89
C LYS A 175 3.20 1.18 -4.76
N THR A 176 2.90 0.77 -3.53
CA THR A 176 1.86 -0.24 -3.25
C THR A 176 0.49 0.23 -3.74
N VAL A 177 0.18 1.53 -3.63
CA VAL A 177 -1.08 2.11 -4.14
C VAL A 177 -1.10 2.04 -5.66
N GLU A 178 -0.02 2.41 -6.33
CA GLU A 178 0.11 2.32 -7.78
C GLU A 178 -0.07 0.89 -8.28
N ALA A 179 0.63 -0.07 -7.66
CA ALA A 179 0.48 -1.48 -7.98
C ALA A 179 -0.96 -1.99 -7.80
N CYS A 180 -1.64 -1.55 -6.73
CA CYS A 180 -3.05 -1.89 -6.49
C CYS A 180 -4.00 -1.20 -7.48
N LEU A 181 -3.71 0.03 -7.93
CA LEU A 181 -4.47 0.69 -9.01
C LEU A 181 -4.35 -0.10 -10.32
N ILE A 182 -3.13 -0.51 -10.69
CA ILE A 182 -2.89 -1.35 -11.87
C ILE A 182 -3.59 -2.70 -11.72
N LEU A 183 -3.46 -3.37 -10.59
CA LEU A 183 -4.15 -4.63 -10.28
C LEU A 183 -5.67 -4.46 -10.47
N ASN A 184 -6.26 -3.44 -9.86
CA ASN A 184 -7.69 -3.16 -10.00
C ASN A 184 -8.10 -2.96 -11.46
N HIS A 185 -7.32 -2.18 -12.21
CA HIS A 185 -7.56 -1.97 -13.63
C HIS A 185 -7.56 -3.29 -14.40
N LEU A 186 -6.52 -4.10 -14.25
CA LEU A 186 -6.36 -5.37 -14.97
C LEU A 186 -7.46 -6.38 -14.63
N VAL A 187 -7.82 -6.49 -13.35
CA VAL A 187 -8.91 -7.39 -12.92
C VAL A 187 -10.27 -6.90 -13.43
N ARG A 188 -10.58 -5.61 -13.31
CA ARG A 188 -11.87 -5.05 -13.74
C ARG A 188 -12.07 -5.04 -15.24
N THR A 189 -10.99 -4.91 -16.00
CA THR A 189 -11.03 -4.99 -17.47
C THR A 189 -10.96 -6.42 -17.99
N GLY A 190 -10.86 -7.42 -17.12
CA GLY A 190 -10.78 -8.84 -17.49
C GLY A 190 -9.43 -9.25 -18.09
N ARG A 191 -8.38 -8.39 -17.96
CA ARG A 191 -7.03 -8.69 -18.45
C ARG A 191 -6.26 -9.60 -17.49
N ALA A 192 -6.65 -9.68 -16.22
CA ALA A 192 -6.07 -10.59 -15.23
C ALA A 192 -7.17 -11.24 -14.38
N ASP A 193 -7.13 -12.56 -14.25
CA ASP A 193 -8.00 -13.37 -13.39
C ASP A 193 -7.22 -13.92 -12.19
N ARG A 194 -5.99 -14.38 -12.43
CA ARG A 194 -5.09 -14.92 -11.39
C ARG A 194 -3.97 -13.94 -11.09
N ALA A 195 -3.91 -13.49 -9.84
CA ALA A 195 -2.89 -12.55 -9.38
C ALA A 195 -2.07 -13.15 -8.23
N LEU A 196 -0.76 -12.99 -8.31
CA LEU A 196 0.22 -13.39 -7.30
C LEU A 196 1.02 -12.18 -6.83
N VAL A 197 0.97 -11.88 -5.53
CA VAL A 197 1.84 -10.91 -4.88
C VAL A 197 2.95 -11.65 -4.16
N ILE A 198 4.19 -11.33 -4.48
CA ILE A 198 5.41 -11.83 -3.84
C ILE A 198 6.01 -10.66 -3.06
N ALA A 199 6.09 -10.78 -1.75
CA ALA A 199 6.58 -9.72 -0.88
C ALA A 199 7.50 -10.27 0.22
N PRO A 200 8.37 -9.45 0.85
CA PRO A 200 9.05 -9.87 2.08
C PRO A 200 8.03 -10.37 3.11
N GLU A 201 8.40 -11.38 3.92
CA GLU A 201 7.52 -12.01 4.92
C GLU A 201 6.84 -11.00 5.82
N THR A 202 7.59 -9.98 6.22
CA THR A 202 7.14 -8.91 7.11
C THR A 202 6.05 -8.03 6.50
N LEU A 203 5.96 -7.98 5.18
CA LEU A 203 4.99 -7.17 4.42
C LEU A 203 3.76 -7.95 3.95
N THR A 204 3.75 -9.28 4.01
CA THR A 204 2.64 -10.12 3.49
C THR A 204 1.30 -9.78 4.14
N VAL A 205 1.27 -9.63 5.47
CA VAL A 205 0.06 -9.26 6.21
C VAL A 205 -0.38 -7.83 5.90
N GLN A 206 0.56 -6.93 5.66
CA GLN A 206 0.26 -5.56 5.21
C GLN A 206 -0.42 -5.58 3.84
N TRP A 207 0.12 -6.33 2.88
CA TRP A 207 -0.47 -6.49 1.55
C TRP A 207 -1.91 -7.00 1.64
N LEU A 208 -2.16 -8.07 2.41
CA LEU A 208 -3.53 -8.57 2.65
C LEU A 208 -4.44 -7.49 3.23
N GLY A 209 -3.94 -6.76 4.23
CA GLY A 209 -4.69 -5.71 4.90
C GLY A 209 -5.00 -4.52 3.98
N GLU A 210 -4.07 -4.10 3.12
CA GLU A 210 -4.27 -3.02 2.16
C GLU A 210 -5.23 -3.42 1.04
N LEU A 211 -5.01 -4.58 0.43
CA LEU A 211 -5.88 -5.14 -0.60
C LEU A 211 -7.33 -5.25 -0.13
N TRP A 212 -7.53 -5.78 1.08
CA TRP A 212 -8.88 -5.90 1.63
C TRP A 212 -9.50 -4.56 2.03
N ARG A 213 -8.81 -3.77 2.86
CA ARG A 213 -9.39 -2.54 3.43
C ARG A 213 -9.54 -1.41 2.43
N LYS A 214 -8.57 -1.29 1.52
CA LYS A 214 -8.54 -0.17 0.56
C LYS A 214 -9.20 -0.52 -0.77
N TYR A 215 -9.03 -1.75 -1.26
CA TYR A 215 -9.44 -2.13 -2.61
C TYR A 215 -10.54 -3.20 -2.66
N HIS A 216 -10.97 -3.72 -1.50
CA HIS A 216 -11.97 -4.79 -1.40
C HIS A 216 -11.58 -6.06 -2.17
N GLN A 217 -10.29 -6.30 -2.36
CA GLN A 217 -9.74 -7.49 -2.99
C GLN A 217 -9.44 -8.55 -1.92
N VAL A 218 -9.91 -9.77 -2.14
CA VAL A 218 -9.70 -10.89 -1.23
C VAL A 218 -8.54 -11.73 -1.73
N PHE A 219 -7.40 -11.60 -1.07
CA PHE A 219 -6.22 -12.42 -1.32
C PHE A 219 -6.01 -13.43 -0.21
N VAL A 220 -5.45 -14.58 -0.55
CA VAL A 220 -5.13 -15.66 0.40
C VAL A 220 -3.61 -15.71 0.59
N LEU A 221 -3.16 -15.69 1.86
CA LEU A 221 -1.76 -15.94 2.17
C LEU A 221 -1.47 -17.44 2.02
N LEU A 222 -0.49 -17.76 1.20
CA LEU A 222 0.06 -19.11 1.11
C LEU A 222 1.18 -19.25 2.15
N ASP A 223 0.89 -20.01 3.19
CA ASP A 223 1.79 -20.46 4.25
C ASP A 223 1.65 -21.96 4.46
N ASP A 224 2.47 -22.56 5.33
CA ASP A 224 2.42 -24.01 5.61
C ASP A 224 1.02 -24.49 5.99
N LYS A 225 0.30 -23.69 6.78
CA LYS A 225 -1.05 -24.02 7.19
C LYS A 225 -2.00 -24.05 6.00
N ARG A 226 -1.92 -23.06 5.13
CA ARG A 226 -2.79 -22.97 3.94
C ARG A 226 -2.47 -24.07 2.94
N LEU A 227 -1.19 -24.43 2.78
CA LEU A 227 -0.82 -25.57 1.94
C LEU A 227 -1.41 -26.88 2.49
N ALA A 228 -1.33 -27.10 3.81
CA ALA A 228 -1.94 -28.26 4.46
C ALA A 228 -3.48 -28.28 4.31
N ASP A 229 -4.14 -27.13 4.42
CA ASP A 229 -5.59 -27.02 4.18
C ASP A 229 -5.94 -27.41 2.71
N VAL A 230 -5.15 -26.95 1.72
CA VAL A 230 -5.33 -27.31 0.31
C VAL A 230 -5.16 -28.81 0.08
N GLU A 231 -4.11 -29.41 0.64
CA GLU A 231 -3.89 -30.86 0.53
C GLU A 231 -5.01 -31.68 1.17
N LYS A 232 -5.54 -31.20 2.27
CA LYS A 232 -6.67 -31.84 2.96
C LYS A 232 -7.96 -31.77 2.13
N ASP A 233 -8.23 -30.62 1.51
CA ASP A 233 -9.51 -30.37 0.82
C ASP A 233 -9.50 -30.91 -0.62
N TYR A 234 -8.37 -30.90 -1.31
CA TYR A 234 -8.24 -31.23 -2.74
C TYR A 234 -7.35 -32.45 -3.01
N GLY A 235 -6.64 -32.96 -2.01
CA GLY A 235 -5.72 -34.10 -2.13
C GLY A 235 -4.25 -33.69 -2.18
N ALA A 236 -3.38 -34.67 -1.84
CA ALA A 236 -1.95 -34.44 -1.75
C ALA A 236 -1.36 -33.94 -3.08
N GLY A 237 -0.58 -32.88 -3.01
CA GLY A 237 0.10 -32.29 -4.16
C GLY A 237 -0.77 -31.44 -5.08
N PHE A 238 -2.02 -31.14 -4.71
CA PHE A 238 -2.85 -30.22 -5.49
C PHE A 238 -2.22 -28.83 -5.58
N ASN A 239 -2.33 -28.21 -6.75
CA ASN A 239 -1.73 -26.90 -7.01
C ASN A 239 -2.52 -25.80 -6.29
N PRO A 240 -1.94 -25.07 -5.30
CA PRO A 240 -2.64 -24.06 -4.50
C PRO A 240 -3.10 -22.87 -5.35
N PHE A 241 -2.41 -22.55 -6.44
CA PHE A 241 -2.80 -21.47 -7.35
C PHE A 241 -4.02 -21.82 -8.22
N LEU A 242 -4.39 -23.08 -8.31
CA LEU A 242 -5.67 -23.51 -8.90
C LEU A 242 -6.80 -23.44 -7.88
N ALA A 243 -6.51 -23.65 -6.58
CA ALA A 243 -7.50 -23.48 -5.51
C ALA A 243 -7.84 -22.02 -5.27
N TYR A 244 -6.84 -21.13 -5.35
CA TYR A 244 -6.99 -19.71 -5.06
C TYR A 244 -6.51 -18.86 -6.23
N ARG A 245 -7.39 -17.99 -6.77
CA ARG A 245 -7.04 -17.13 -7.91
C ARG A 245 -6.17 -15.93 -7.51
N GLN A 246 -6.30 -15.46 -6.28
CA GLN A 246 -5.61 -14.28 -5.76
C GLN A 246 -4.82 -14.67 -4.52
N THR A 247 -3.49 -14.59 -4.61
CA THR A 247 -2.59 -15.12 -3.58
C THR A 247 -1.49 -14.12 -3.23
N VAL A 248 -1.09 -14.14 -1.96
CA VAL A 248 0.12 -13.48 -1.45
C VAL A 248 1.06 -14.56 -0.95
N VAL A 249 2.33 -14.44 -1.26
CA VAL A 249 3.37 -15.37 -0.82
C VAL A 249 4.58 -14.59 -0.30
N GLY A 250 5.19 -15.08 0.77
CA GLY A 250 6.47 -14.57 1.25
C GLY A 250 7.61 -14.94 0.31
N LEU A 251 8.53 -14.00 0.04
CA LEU A 251 9.66 -14.25 -0.85
C LEU A 251 10.57 -15.36 -0.32
N GLN A 252 10.85 -15.38 1.00
CA GLN A 252 11.63 -16.45 1.62
C GLN A 252 10.88 -17.77 1.58
N PHE A 253 9.57 -17.77 1.87
CA PHE A 253 8.73 -18.96 1.79
C PHE A 253 8.74 -19.56 0.38
N LEU A 254 8.67 -18.72 -0.66
CA LEU A 254 8.78 -19.17 -2.06
C LEU A 254 10.14 -19.79 -2.36
N GLN A 255 11.25 -19.25 -1.81
CA GLN A 255 12.59 -19.81 -1.94
C GLN A 255 12.72 -21.18 -1.27
N ASP A 256 12.12 -21.34 -0.10
CA ASP A 256 12.17 -22.58 0.68
C ASP A 256 11.25 -23.67 0.10
N HIS A 257 10.29 -23.30 -0.77
CA HIS A 257 9.34 -24.18 -1.42
C HIS A 257 9.43 -24.08 -2.97
N PRO A 258 10.49 -24.58 -3.62
CA PRO A 258 10.69 -24.42 -5.08
C PRO A 258 9.52 -24.95 -5.93
N ARG A 259 8.78 -25.96 -5.42
CA ARG A 259 7.60 -26.49 -6.08
C ARG A 259 6.50 -25.45 -6.29
N LEU A 260 6.38 -24.46 -5.41
CA LEU A 260 5.41 -23.36 -5.57
C LEU A 260 5.71 -22.53 -6.81
N THR A 261 6.98 -22.32 -7.16
CA THR A 261 7.37 -21.66 -8.40
C THR A 261 6.88 -22.43 -9.62
N GLU A 262 7.10 -23.76 -9.66
CA GLU A 262 6.62 -24.63 -10.73
C GLU A 262 5.09 -24.60 -10.82
N GLN A 263 4.41 -24.70 -9.69
CA GLN A 263 2.96 -24.67 -9.60
C GLN A 263 2.35 -23.32 -10.03
N ALA A 264 3.02 -22.19 -9.74
CA ALA A 264 2.59 -20.88 -10.21
C ALA A 264 2.69 -20.77 -11.75
N VAL A 265 3.78 -21.29 -12.32
CA VAL A 265 3.97 -21.37 -13.77
C VAL A 265 2.90 -22.27 -14.42
N GLU A 266 2.67 -23.44 -13.84
CA GLU A 266 1.67 -24.42 -14.31
C GLU A 266 0.23 -23.86 -14.27
N ALA A 267 -0.11 -23.11 -13.21
CA ALA A 267 -1.41 -22.47 -13.06
C ALA A 267 -1.63 -21.31 -14.04
N GLY A 268 -0.56 -20.82 -14.67
CA GLY A 268 -0.63 -19.71 -15.62
C GLY A 268 -1.09 -18.43 -14.96
N VAL A 269 -0.37 -17.98 -13.90
CA VAL A 269 -0.69 -16.71 -13.21
C VAL A 269 -0.65 -15.56 -14.21
N ASP A 270 -1.72 -14.75 -14.25
CA ASP A 270 -1.87 -13.67 -15.23
C ASP A 270 -1.12 -12.39 -14.82
N LEU A 271 -1.08 -12.09 -13.51
CA LEU A 271 -0.41 -10.92 -12.95
C LEU A 271 0.49 -11.32 -11.79
N VAL A 272 1.75 -10.95 -11.88
CA VAL A 272 2.73 -11.09 -10.80
C VAL A 272 3.16 -9.69 -10.33
N ILE A 273 3.11 -9.48 -9.02
CA ILE A 273 3.60 -8.25 -8.35
C ILE A 273 4.71 -8.67 -7.41
N VAL A 274 5.92 -8.14 -7.60
CA VAL A 274 7.06 -8.40 -6.73
C VAL A 274 7.42 -7.13 -5.98
N ASP A 275 7.20 -7.14 -4.68
CA ASP A 275 7.58 -6.03 -3.81
C ASP A 275 9.03 -6.16 -3.35
N GLU A 276 9.69 -5.02 -3.11
CA GLU A 276 11.11 -4.89 -2.80
C GLU A 276 11.99 -5.68 -3.79
N ALA A 277 11.74 -5.45 -5.09
CA ALA A 277 12.38 -6.19 -6.18
C ALA A 277 13.92 -6.08 -6.22
N HIS A 278 14.53 -5.14 -5.49
CA HIS A 278 15.98 -5.05 -5.30
C HIS A 278 16.59 -6.31 -4.63
N HIS A 279 15.77 -7.15 -3.98
CA HIS A 279 16.21 -8.45 -3.49
C HIS A 279 16.49 -9.48 -4.60
N LEU A 280 16.02 -9.24 -5.82
CA LEU A 280 16.25 -10.11 -6.99
C LEU A 280 17.61 -9.83 -7.61
N ARG A 281 18.69 -10.40 -7.04
CA ARG A 281 20.07 -10.12 -7.43
C ARG A 281 20.62 -11.13 -8.41
N ARG A 282 21.16 -10.66 -9.53
CA ARG A 282 21.84 -11.50 -10.52
C ARG A 282 23.09 -10.78 -11.05
N PRO A 283 24.28 -11.01 -10.47
CA PRO A 283 25.55 -10.52 -11.02
C PRO A 283 25.83 -11.10 -12.44
N ALA A 284 26.62 -10.41 -13.23
CA ALA A 284 27.02 -10.86 -14.56
C ALA A 284 27.61 -12.28 -14.53
N GLY A 285 27.22 -13.15 -15.48
CA GLY A 285 27.66 -14.55 -15.55
C GLY A 285 27.19 -15.45 -14.40
N HIS A 286 26.31 -14.99 -13.52
CA HIS A 286 25.79 -15.78 -12.39
C HIS A 286 24.30 -16.11 -12.57
N PRO A 287 23.80 -17.29 -12.16
CA PRO A 287 22.40 -17.68 -12.29
C PRO A 287 21.43 -16.86 -11.41
N GLY A 288 21.93 -15.95 -10.60
CA GLY A 288 21.17 -15.17 -9.65
C GLY A 288 21.14 -15.79 -8.24
N ASN A 289 20.74 -14.98 -7.26
CA ASN A 289 20.52 -15.44 -5.88
C ASN A 289 19.25 -16.31 -5.79
N ALA A 290 18.96 -16.88 -4.62
CA ALA A 290 17.79 -17.75 -4.42
C ALA A 290 16.47 -17.02 -4.76
N ALA A 291 16.35 -15.75 -4.38
CA ALA A 291 15.18 -14.92 -4.69
C ALA A 291 14.97 -14.77 -6.21
N TYR A 292 16.03 -14.41 -6.94
CA TYR A 292 15.96 -14.29 -8.40
C TYR A 292 15.53 -15.60 -9.05
N ARG A 293 16.15 -16.72 -8.65
CA ARG A 293 15.82 -18.06 -9.21
C ARG A 293 14.40 -18.51 -8.90
N ALA A 294 13.83 -18.09 -7.76
CA ALA A 294 12.44 -18.41 -7.42
C ALA A 294 11.44 -17.60 -8.26
N VAL A 295 11.77 -16.36 -8.61
CA VAL A 295 10.85 -15.45 -9.32
C VAL A 295 11.01 -15.53 -10.84
N ALA A 296 12.23 -15.67 -11.35
CA ALA A 296 12.53 -15.61 -12.79
C ALA A 296 11.69 -16.57 -13.67
N PRO A 297 11.40 -17.85 -13.28
CA PRO A 297 10.54 -18.72 -14.07
C PRO A 297 9.10 -18.20 -14.20
N ILE A 298 8.57 -17.57 -13.14
CA ILE A 298 7.23 -16.98 -13.15
C ILE A 298 7.23 -15.69 -13.99
N ALA A 299 8.28 -14.87 -13.86
CA ALA A 299 8.46 -13.66 -14.65
C ALA A 299 8.66 -13.93 -16.15
N ALA A 300 9.15 -15.12 -16.50
CA ALA A 300 9.32 -15.55 -17.89
C ALA A 300 7.98 -15.89 -18.58
N LEU A 301 6.88 -16.02 -17.85
CA LEU A 301 5.57 -16.07 -18.47
C LEU A 301 5.31 -14.76 -19.22
N ASP A 302 4.83 -14.84 -20.46
CA ASP A 302 4.43 -13.67 -21.23
C ASP A 302 3.09 -13.11 -20.70
N ARG A 303 3.14 -12.63 -19.47
CA ARG A 303 2.00 -12.14 -18.68
C ARG A 303 2.35 -10.82 -17.99
N HIS A 304 1.39 -10.23 -17.29
CA HIS A 304 1.60 -8.98 -16.56
C HIS A 304 2.61 -9.16 -15.42
N LEU A 305 3.57 -8.26 -15.33
CA LEU A 305 4.61 -8.26 -14.29
C LEU A 305 4.84 -6.85 -13.77
N LEU A 306 4.68 -6.65 -12.48
CA LEU A 306 5.02 -5.42 -11.78
C LEU A 306 6.17 -5.68 -10.81
N LEU A 307 7.22 -4.90 -10.92
CA LEU A 307 8.32 -4.87 -9.97
C LEU A 307 8.27 -3.56 -9.18
N LEU A 308 8.34 -3.64 -7.86
CA LEU A 308 8.32 -2.47 -6.98
C LEU A 308 9.65 -2.37 -6.24
N THR A 309 10.29 -1.22 -6.31
CA THR A 309 11.49 -0.92 -5.52
C THR A 309 11.63 0.58 -5.32
N ALA A 310 12.15 1.00 -4.19
CA ALA A 310 12.52 2.40 -3.99
C ALA A 310 13.95 2.69 -4.49
N THR A 311 14.74 1.66 -4.71
CA THR A 311 16.18 1.69 -4.94
C THR A 311 16.57 0.83 -6.13
N PRO A 312 16.13 1.22 -7.36
CA PRO A 312 16.40 0.42 -8.55
C PRO A 312 17.89 0.30 -8.91
N LEU A 313 18.73 1.20 -8.41
CA LEU A 313 20.18 1.30 -8.68
C LEU A 313 21.05 0.91 -7.48
N GLU A 314 20.51 0.18 -6.49
CA GLU A 314 21.11 -0.02 -5.16
C GLU A 314 22.56 -0.57 -5.17
N GLU A 315 22.92 -1.44 -6.11
CA GLU A 315 24.25 -2.04 -6.13
C GLU A 315 25.11 -1.60 -7.31
N ASP A 316 24.53 -1.55 -8.48
CA ASP A 316 25.15 -1.10 -9.72
C ASP A 316 24.12 -0.89 -10.84
N ALA A 317 24.54 -0.28 -11.94
CA ALA A 317 23.73 -0.16 -13.14
C ALA A 317 23.33 -1.52 -13.71
N PHE A 318 24.13 -2.57 -13.52
CA PHE A 318 23.81 -3.93 -13.93
C PHE A 318 22.58 -4.49 -13.17
N GLY A 319 22.49 -4.26 -11.86
CA GLY A 319 21.34 -4.67 -11.06
C GLY A 319 20.03 -4.10 -11.60
N PHE A 320 20.03 -2.83 -11.95
CA PHE A 320 18.87 -2.19 -12.58
C PHE A 320 18.51 -2.82 -13.93
N PHE A 321 19.49 -3.02 -14.81
CA PHE A 321 19.22 -3.66 -16.11
C PHE A 321 18.76 -5.11 -15.97
N ARG A 322 19.13 -5.83 -14.91
CA ARG A 322 18.62 -7.18 -14.61
C ARG A 322 17.14 -7.16 -14.21
N LEU A 323 16.67 -6.13 -13.53
CA LEU A 323 15.24 -5.94 -13.30
C LEU A 323 14.50 -5.63 -14.61
N LEU A 324 15.12 -4.82 -15.48
CA LEU A 324 14.56 -4.55 -16.81
C LEU A 324 14.58 -5.81 -17.71
N GLU A 325 15.58 -6.67 -17.62
CA GLU A 325 15.63 -7.96 -18.30
C GLU A 325 14.44 -8.85 -17.91
N LEU A 326 14.06 -8.89 -16.62
CA LEU A 326 12.85 -9.60 -16.19
C LEU A 326 11.59 -9.04 -16.82
N LEU A 327 11.52 -7.72 -17.04
CA LEU A 327 10.37 -7.07 -17.67
C LEU A 327 10.38 -7.23 -19.20
N ARG A 328 11.53 -7.11 -19.84
CA ARG A 328 11.71 -7.11 -21.30
C ARG A 328 12.94 -7.91 -21.71
N PRO A 329 12.87 -9.25 -21.64
CA PRO A 329 14.03 -10.12 -21.89
C PRO A 329 14.60 -10.00 -23.31
N ASP A 330 13.76 -9.67 -24.29
CA ASP A 330 14.19 -9.51 -25.69
C ASP A 330 14.95 -8.20 -25.94
N GLU A 331 14.74 -7.18 -25.07
CA GLU A 331 15.37 -5.87 -25.23
C GLU A 331 16.61 -5.71 -24.34
N PHE A 332 16.65 -6.39 -23.19
CA PHE A 332 17.71 -6.29 -22.19
C PHE A 332 18.42 -7.65 -22.04
N THR A 333 19.29 -7.99 -23.00
CA THR A 333 20.13 -9.18 -22.92
C THR A 333 21.43 -8.90 -22.19
N GLU A 334 22.08 -9.92 -21.63
CA GLU A 334 23.34 -9.80 -20.90
C GLU A 334 24.43 -9.13 -21.75
N ASP A 335 24.59 -9.56 -23.00
CA ASP A 335 25.56 -9.02 -23.94
C ASP A 335 25.26 -7.55 -24.35
N GLY A 336 23.99 -7.16 -24.32
CA GLY A 336 23.55 -5.81 -24.67
C GLY A 336 23.65 -4.76 -23.55
N ILE A 337 23.84 -5.19 -22.29
CA ILE A 337 23.88 -4.27 -21.15
C ILE A 337 25.15 -3.38 -21.23
N GLU A 338 26.33 -3.97 -21.50
CA GLU A 338 27.58 -3.20 -21.61
C GLU A 338 27.53 -2.19 -22.75
N GLU A 339 26.98 -2.54 -23.90
CA GLU A 339 26.81 -1.63 -25.03
C GLU A 339 25.87 -0.48 -24.68
N ARG A 340 24.78 -0.73 -23.97
CA ARG A 340 23.82 0.28 -23.53
C ARG A 340 24.37 1.21 -22.46
N LEU A 341 25.22 0.68 -21.56
CA LEU A 341 25.94 1.50 -20.60
C LEU A 341 26.93 2.43 -21.30
N ALA A 342 27.58 1.95 -22.39
CA ALA A 342 28.57 2.73 -23.16
C ALA A 342 27.92 3.75 -24.11
N ALA A 343 26.76 3.43 -24.68
CA ALA A 343 26.02 4.27 -25.65
C ALA A 343 24.50 4.14 -25.44
N PRO A 344 23.95 4.85 -24.45
CA PRO A 344 22.53 4.76 -24.12
C PRO A 344 21.63 5.11 -25.31
N GLN A 345 20.73 4.19 -25.68
CA GLN A 345 19.69 4.43 -26.68
C GLN A 345 18.35 4.65 -25.99
N PRO A 346 17.52 5.59 -26.48
CA PRO A 346 16.19 5.77 -25.93
C PRO A 346 15.34 4.52 -26.19
N LEU A 347 14.82 3.93 -25.12
CA LEU A 347 13.85 2.83 -25.18
C LEU A 347 12.48 3.34 -24.76
N PRO A 348 11.40 2.67 -25.21
CA PRO A 348 10.08 2.95 -24.64
C PRO A 348 10.12 2.82 -23.13
N PRO A 349 9.59 3.79 -22.38
CA PRO A 349 9.64 3.74 -20.93
C PRO A 349 8.90 2.49 -20.41
N CYS A 350 9.55 1.77 -19.49
CA CYS A 350 8.97 0.65 -18.74
C CYS A 350 9.15 0.86 -17.23
N THR A 351 9.45 2.09 -16.82
CA THR A 351 9.69 2.47 -15.44
C THR A 351 9.03 3.80 -15.16
N SER A 352 8.29 3.89 -14.06
CA SER A 352 7.86 5.16 -13.48
C SER A 352 8.64 5.44 -12.21
N SER A 353 8.95 6.72 -11.99
CA SER A 353 9.67 7.16 -10.81
C SER A 353 9.28 8.59 -10.49
N ALA A 354 8.57 8.79 -9.40
CA ALA A 354 8.31 10.10 -8.83
C ALA A 354 9.26 10.35 -7.66
N ARG A 355 9.71 11.58 -7.52
CA ARG A 355 10.47 12.05 -6.36
C ARG A 355 9.62 12.99 -5.54
N ARG A 356 9.88 13.05 -4.25
CA ARG A 356 9.20 13.98 -3.35
C ARG A 356 9.36 15.44 -3.81
N ALA A 357 10.53 15.77 -4.36
CA ALA A 357 10.81 17.08 -4.92
C ALA A 357 9.95 17.46 -6.14
N ASP A 358 9.44 16.47 -6.87
CA ASP A 358 8.60 16.67 -8.06
C ASP A 358 7.12 16.93 -7.67
N LEU A 359 6.77 16.73 -6.38
CA LEU A 359 5.40 16.82 -5.89
C LEU A 359 5.20 18.10 -5.06
N PRO A 360 4.43 19.07 -5.54
CA PRO A 360 4.19 20.30 -4.79
C PRO A 360 3.28 20.06 -3.58
N GLY A 361 3.52 20.80 -2.50
CA GLY A 361 2.60 20.86 -1.35
C GLY A 361 2.76 19.74 -0.32
N LEU A 362 3.75 18.87 -0.43
CA LEU A 362 4.03 17.88 0.61
C LEU A 362 4.60 18.55 1.86
N PRO A 363 4.09 18.18 3.07
CA PRO A 363 4.61 18.73 4.30
C PRO A 363 6.08 18.34 4.52
N PRO A 364 6.95 19.28 4.97
CA PRO A 364 8.36 19.00 5.17
C PRO A 364 8.62 18.11 6.38
N ARG A 365 9.81 17.49 6.40
CA ARG A 365 10.44 16.94 7.60
C ARG A 365 11.03 18.10 8.42
N VAL A 366 10.83 18.09 9.72
CA VAL A 366 11.38 19.07 10.65
C VAL A 366 12.24 18.37 11.68
N GLY A 367 13.56 18.41 11.51
CA GLY A 367 14.49 17.91 12.52
C GLY A 367 14.47 18.79 13.77
N VAL A 368 14.24 18.20 14.93
CA VAL A 368 14.17 18.86 16.23
C VAL A 368 15.27 18.28 17.14
N PRO A 369 16.50 18.82 17.07
CA PRO A 369 17.56 18.42 17.99
C PRO A 369 17.23 18.85 19.42
N VAL A 370 17.33 17.93 20.37
CA VAL A 370 17.21 18.20 21.80
C VAL A 370 18.60 18.07 22.41
N ASP A 371 19.15 19.20 22.81
CA ASP A 371 20.44 19.24 23.48
C ASP A 371 20.28 18.90 24.97
N LEU A 372 20.87 17.82 25.39
CA LEU A 372 20.90 17.34 26.78
C LEU A 372 22.32 17.31 27.36
N SER A 373 23.29 17.97 26.72
CA SER A 373 24.69 17.96 27.15
C SER A 373 24.89 18.56 28.54
N ASP A 374 24.09 19.57 28.90
CA ASP A 374 24.17 20.22 30.22
C ASP A 374 23.36 19.50 31.31
N GLU A 375 22.65 18.40 30.95
CA GLU A 375 21.84 17.65 31.91
C GLU A 375 22.66 16.69 32.78
N ASP A 376 22.38 16.65 34.08
CA ASP A 376 22.96 15.69 34.99
C ASP A 376 22.50 14.26 34.66
N GLY A 377 23.42 13.28 34.86
CA GLY A 377 23.07 11.87 34.76
C GLY A 377 23.83 11.08 33.67
N TRP A 378 24.60 11.74 32.85
CA TRP A 378 25.40 11.08 31.78
C TRP A 378 26.64 10.35 32.31
N GLU A 379 27.14 10.67 33.50
CA GLU A 379 28.39 10.10 34.06
C GLU A 379 28.46 8.57 33.98
N PRO A 380 27.41 7.80 34.38
CA PRO A 380 27.45 6.35 34.26
C PRO A 380 27.55 5.85 32.79
N ALA A 381 26.85 6.52 31.87
CA ALA A 381 26.87 6.19 30.42
C ALA A 381 28.26 6.44 29.83
N LEU A 382 28.90 7.59 30.13
CA LEU A 382 30.27 7.90 29.70
C LEU A 382 31.30 6.89 30.23
N LYS A 383 31.14 6.48 31.51
CA LYS A 383 32.00 5.44 32.09
C LYS A 383 31.82 4.08 31.41
N LEU A 384 30.61 3.75 30.99
CA LEU A 384 30.34 2.54 30.21
C LEU A 384 31.03 2.64 28.84
N GLU A 385 30.81 3.70 28.11
CA GLU A 385 31.40 3.92 26.79
C GLU A 385 32.95 3.79 26.86
N ALA A 386 33.59 4.51 27.77
CA ALA A 386 35.02 4.44 27.96
C ALA A 386 35.52 3.02 28.35
N ALA A 387 34.80 2.32 29.20
CA ALA A 387 35.18 0.97 29.60
C ALA A 387 35.05 -0.05 28.46
N LEU A 388 34.04 0.09 27.62
CA LEU A 388 33.79 -0.80 26.49
C LEU A 388 34.78 -0.54 25.33
N SER A 389 35.07 0.73 25.01
CA SER A 389 36.04 1.10 23.98
C SER A 389 37.48 0.68 24.32
N ALA A 390 37.77 0.53 25.61
CA ALA A 390 39.06 0.01 26.10
C ALA A 390 39.15 -1.54 26.10
N GLU A 391 38.10 -2.27 25.73
CA GLU A 391 38.16 -3.73 25.65
C GLU A 391 39.10 -4.18 24.51
N PRO A 392 39.87 -5.28 24.70
CA PRO A 392 40.77 -5.79 23.65
C PRO A 392 39.99 -6.22 22.41
N ALA A 393 40.45 -5.80 21.23
CA ALA A 393 39.88 -6.07 19.91
C ALA A 393 40.88 -6.74 18.97
N ASP A 394 41.60 -7.78 19.45
CA ASP A 394 42.72 -8.43 18.79
C ASP A 394 42.36 -9.20 17.50
N ASN A 395 41.09 -9.41 17.26
CA ASN A 395 40.59 -10.13 16.07
C ASN A 395 39.20 -9.66 15.69
N ALA A 396 38.76 -10.00 14.47
CA ALA A 396 37.48 -9.58 13.92
C ALA A 396 36.24 -9.98 14.78
N VAL A 397 36.31 -11.03 15.58
CA VAL A 397 35.23 -11.45 16.47
C VAL A 397 35.18 -10.54 17.70
N ALA A 398 36.35 -10.26 18.29
CA ALA A 398 36.48 -9.34 19.43
C ALA A 398 36.05 -7.92 19.01
N THR A 399 36.52 -7.43 17.86
CA THR A 399 36.11 -6.14 17.29
C THR A 399 34.59 -6.03 17.17
N ARG A 400 33.94 -6.98 16.53
CA ARG A 400 32.47 -7.00 16.38
C ARG A 400 31.77 -7.06 17.73
N ARG A 401 32.33 -7.75 18.72
CA ARG A 401 31.78 -7.80 20.07
C ARG A 401 31.81 -6.43 20.75
N VAL A 402 32.94 -5.72 20.66
CA VAL A 402 33.10 -4.38 21.25
C VAL A 402 32.14 -3.40 20.58
N VAL A 403 32.15 -3.33 19.26
CA VAL A 403 31.23 -2.49 18.45
C VAL A 403 29.77 -2.71 18.86
N ARG A 404 29.34 -3.97 18.91
CA ARG A 404 27.99 -4.32 19.33
C ARG A 404 27.67 -3.88 20.75
N ARG A 405 28.60 -4.01 21.69
CA ARG A 405 28.43 -3.61 23.09
C ARG A 405 28.32 -2.10 23.25
N VAL A 406 29.19 -1.37 22.55
CA VAL A 406 29.16 0.09 22.54
C VAL A 406 27.84 0.60 21.93
N GLY A 407 27.43 0.10 20.76
CA GLY A 407 26.16 0.47 20.17
C GLY A 407 24.97 0.21 21.09
N ARG A 408 24.94 -0.93 21.80
CA ARG A 408 23.91 -1.22 22.80
C ARG A 408 23.96 -0.29 24.00
N SER A 409 25.15 0.09 24.47
CA SER A 409 25.29 1.01 25.61
C SER A 409 24.77 2.41 25.28
N LEU A 410 24.90 2.86 24.03
CA LEU A 410 24.33 4.13 23.55
C LEU A 410 22.81 4.08 23.50
N ALA A 411 22.23 2.91 23.22
CA ALA A 411 20.77 2.73 23.28
C ALA A 411 20.25 2.76 24.73
N SER A 412 20.76 1.86 25.61
CA SER A 412 20.47 1.87 27.04
C SER A 412 21.40 0.91 27.82
N GLY A 413 21.49 1.08 29.12
CA GLY A 413 22.19 0.13 29.99
C GLY A 413 21.54 -1.26 29.99
N ALA A 414 20.21 -1.35 29.92
CA ALA A 414 19.49 -2.63 29.84
C ALA A 414 19.81 -3.37 28.53
N ALA A 415 19.88 -2.67 27.41
CA ALA A 415 20.28 -3.27 26.12
C ALA A 415 21.71 -3.82 26.16
N LEU A 416 22.62 -3.14 26.84
CA LEU A 416 23.97 -3.67 27.10
C LEU A 416 23.93 -4.89 28.04
N ALA A 417 23.20 -4.79 29.16
CA ALA A 417 23.12 -5.86 30.15
C ALA A 417 22.65 -7.20 29.58
N ALA A 418 21.79 -7.17 28.56
CA ALA A 418 21.31 -8.36 27.85
C ALA A 418 22.43 -9.17 27.14
N VAL A 419 23.60 -8.59 26.93
CA VAL A 419 24.76 -9.23 26.24
C VAL A 419 26.00 -9.35 27.15
N LEU A 420 25.90 -8.96 28.41
CA LEU A 420 26.97 -9.12 29.36
C LEU A 420 27.04 -10.54 29.91
N GLY A 421 28.25 -11.01 30.24
CA GLY A 421 28.47 -12.25 30.95
C GLY A 421 28.07 -12.14 32.45
N ARG A 422 27.80 -13.27 33.07
CA ARG A 422 27.42 -13.32 34.51
C ARG A 422 28.49 -12.78 35.46
N ASP A 423 29.74 -12.79 35.06
CA ASP A 423 30.92 -12.32 35.79
C ASP A 423 31.15 -10.80 35.63
N GLU A 424 30.53 -10.16 34.65
CA GLU A 424 30.69 -8.74 34.36
C GLU A 424 29.80 -7.81 35.25
N THR A 425 29.78 -8.13 36.54
CA THR A 425 28.89 -7.48 37.54
C THR A 425 29.12 -5.98 37.67
N LYS A 426 30.37 -5.49 37.43
CA LYS A 426 30.70 -4.07 37.51
C LYS A 426 30.01 -3.30 36.35
N LEU A 427 30.13 -3.81 35.15
CA LEU A 427 29.47 -3.21 33.95
C LEU A 427 27.96 -3.26 34.11
N ALA A 428 27.38 -4.38 34.57
CA ALA A 428 25.95 -4.50 34.82
C ALA A 428 25.42 -3.49 35.88
N LYS A 429 26.17 -3.23 36.96
CA LYS A 429 25.80 -2.19 37.91
C LYS A 429 25.82 -0.79 37.31
N LEU A 430 26.86 -0.50 36.53
CA LEU A 430 27.01 0.79 35.89
C LEU A 430 25.92 1.02 34.82
N ALA A 431 25.57 -0.01 34.08
CA ALA A 431 24.46 -0.03 33.12
C ALA A 431 23.12 0.30 33.80
N ALA A 432 22.82 -0.35 34.92
CA ALA A 432 21.61 -0.06 35.68
C ALA A 432 21.59 1.36 36.30
N GLN A 433 22.75 1.95 36.59
CA GLN A 433 22.85 3.34 37.03
C GLN A 433 22.60 4.31 35.88
N ALA A 434 23.12 4.01 34.68
CA ALA A 434 22.87 4.80 33.47
C ALA A 434 21.38 4.91 33.17
N ASP A 435 20.65 3.80 33.16
CA ASP A 435 19.21 3.81 32.88
C ASP A 435 18.38 4.57 33.94
N ARG A 436 18.77 4.51 35.19
CA ARG A 436 18.05 5.25 36.25
C ARG A 436 18.16 6.75 36.15
N LYS A 437 19.25 7.22 35.56
CA LYS A 437 19.59 8.65 35.47
C LYS A 437 19.48 9.20 34.03
N ASP A 438 19.07 8.38 33.06
CA ASP A 438 19.04 8.72 31.65
C ASP A 438 18.28 10.05 31.39
N PRO A 439 18.95 11.12 30.94
CA PRO A 439 18.32 12.40 30.72
C PRO A 439 17.25 12.37 29.62
N ARG A 440 17.39 11.46 28.63
CA ARG A 440 16.40 11.29 27.55
C ARG A 440 15.04 10.82 28.10
N VAL A 441 15.05 9.88 29.03
CA VAL A 441 13.84 9.39 29.70
C VAL A 441 13.19 10.48 30.53
N ARG A 442 13.99 11.27 31.28
CA ARG A 442 13.48 12.43 32.05
C ARG A 442 12.87 13.48 31.15
N TRP A 443 13.54 13.79 30.03
CA TRP A 443 13.00 14.75 29.06
C TRP A 443 11.68 14.26 28.48
N LEU A 444 11.59 13.00 28.05
CA LEU A 444 10.33 12.41 27.58
C LEU A 444 9.22 12.50 28.62
N ALA A 445 9.51 12.19 29.87
CA ALA A 445 8.54 12.27 30.97
C ALA A 445 8.05 13.71 31.20
N ALA A 446 8.91 14.70 31.02
CA ALA A 446 8.55 16.12 31.12
C ALA A 446 7.67 16.61 29.95
N GLN A 447 7.90 16.09 28.74
CA GLN A 447 7.13 16.51 27.55
C GLN A 447 5.79 15.77 27.40
N ALA A 448 5.75 14.50 27.76
CA ALA A 448 4.61 13.62 27.49
C ALA A 448 3.24 14.11 28.02
N PRO A 449 3.13 14.75 29.21
CA PRO A 449 1.87 15.33 29.68
C PRO A 449 1.35 16.46 28.79
N ARG A 450 2.26 17.29 28.24
CA ARG A 450 1.90 18.42 27.35
C ARG A 450 1.36 17.87 26.05
N TRP A 451 2.02 16.89 25.44
CA TRP A 451 1.57 16.24 24.20
C TRP A 451 0.22 15.54 24.37
N LYS A 452 0.02 14.89 25.52
CA LYS A 452 -1.28 14.29 25.85
C LYS A 452 -2.39 15.32 25.93
N THR A 453 -2.14 16.46 26.60
CA THR A 453 -3.12 17.54 26.72
C THR A 453 -3.44 18.19 25.37
N ALA A 454 -2.45 18.28 24.49
CA ALA A 454 -2.64 18.79 23.14
C ALA A 454 -3.35 17.77 22.19
N GLY A 455 -3.59 16.54 22.65
CA GLY A 455 -4.18 15.47 21.81
C GLY A 455 -3.22 14.92 20.76
N GLU A 456 -1.93 15.21 20.88
CA GLU A 456 -0.90 14.79 19.94
C GLU A 456 -0.50 13.32 20.15
N LYS A 457 -0.29 12.60 19.06
CA LYS A 457 0.22 11.23 19.06
C LYS A 457 1.70 11.23 18.72
N THR A 458 2.49 10.56 19.56
CA THR A 458 3.95 10.48 19.43
C THR A 458 4.37 9.03 19.27
N LEU A 459 5.14 8.73 18.22
CA LEU A 459 5.81 7.43 18.05
C LEU A 459 7.26 7.56 18.55
N VAL A 460 7.69 6.63 19.39
CA VAL A 460 9.07 6.59 19.91
C VAL A 460 9.71 5.30 19.42
N PHE A 461 10.82 5.40 18.71
CA PHE A 461 11.60 4.25 18.29
C PHE A 461 12.81 4.02 19.22
N ALA A 462 13.05 2.76 19.54
CA ALA A 462 14.24 2.27 20.22
C ALA A 462 14.75 0.99 19.54
N ALA A 463 16.05 0.86 19.33
CA ALA A 463 16.64 -0.28 18.63
C ALA A 463 16.46 -1.62 19.36
N HIS A 464 16.29 -1.60 20.68
CA HIS A 464 16.27 -2.81 21.50
C HIS A 464 15.05 -2.86 22.40
N ARG A 465 14.50 -4.06 22.53
CA ARG A 465 13.36 -4.32 23.43
C ARG A 465 13.64 -3.92 24.88
N ASP A 466 14.87 -4.17 25.36
CA ASP A 466 15.24 -3.81 26.72
C ASP A 466 15.20 -2.30 26.95
N THR A 467 15.59 -1.50 25.95
CA THR A 467 15.47 -0.03 25.98
C THR A 467 14.01 0.41 26.06
N LEU A 468 13.11 -0.29 25.37
CA LEU A 468 11.67 -0.02 25.43
C LEU A 468 11.12 -0.17 26.85
N GLU A 469 11.55 -1.21 27.59
CA GLU A 469 11.17 -1.40 28.99
C GLU A 469 11.75 -0.30 29.92
N VAL A 470 12.95 0.22 29.61
CA VAL A 470 13.52 1.38 30.34
C VAL A 470 12.64 2.61 30.15
N ILE A 471 12.26 2.92 28.90
CA ILE A 471 11.40 4.06 28.58
C ILE A 471 10.05 3.92 29.27
N LYS A 472 9.38 2.78 29.14
CA LYS A 472 8.08 2.48 29.76
C LYS A 472 8.13 2.66 31.29
N THR A 473 9.16 2.08 31.93
CA THR A 473 9.33 2.15 33.36
C THR A 473 9.57 3.60 33.82
N GLY A 474 10.39 4.34 33.11
CA GLY A 474 10.67 5.75 33.40
C GLY A 474 9.43 6.64 33.26
N LEU A 475 8.70 6.51 32.16
CA LEU A 475 7.47 7.27 31.94
C LEU A 475 6.38 6.94 32.95
N ARG A 476 6.27 5.69 33.38
CA ARG A 476 5.34 5.31 34.43
C ARG A 476 5.75 5.89 35.77
N ARG A 477 7.06 5.87 36.12
CA ARG A 477 7.58 6.40 37.39
C ARG A 477 7.47 7.92 37.47
N ASP A 478 7.91 8.63 36.42
CA ASP A 478 8.15 10.08 36.46
C ASP A 478 6.93 10.91 35.97
N ALA A 479 6.11 10.36 35.06
CA ALA A 479 4.95 11.05 34.49
C ALA A 479 3.62 10.34 34.75
N GLN A 480 3.61 9.15 35.37
CA GLN A 480 2.41 8.32 35.60
C GLN A 480 1.63 8.03 34.30
N LEU A 481 2.34 7.94 33.17
CA LEU A 481 1.77 7.71 31.85
C LEU A 481 1.79 6.24 31.49
N ARG A 482 0.67 5.77 30.94
CA ARG A 482 0.59 4.52 30.22
C ARG A 482 0.96 4.77 28.77
N VAL A 483 1.87 3.97 28.23
CA VAL A 483 2.29 3.96 26.84
C VAL A 483 1.86 2.68 26.16
N GLY A 484 1.55 2.72 24.88
CA GLY A 484 1.41 1.54 24.04
C GLY A 484 2.79 0.95 23.72
N LEU A 485 2.86 -0.36 23.52
CA LEU A 485 4.10 -1.07 23.21
C LEU A 485 3.95 -1.81 21.89
N PHE A 486 5.03 -1.80 21.08
CA PHE A 486 5.06 -2.55 19.84
C PHE A 486 6.46 -3.17 19.64
N HIS A 487 6.55 -4.49 19.79
CA HIS A 487 7.82 -5.21 19.68
C HIS A 487 7.61 -6.65 19.20
N GLU A 488 8.71 -7.34 18.88
CA GLU A 488 8.75 -8.67 18.26
C GLU A 488 8.11 -9.78 19.08
N ASP A 489 8.13 -9.71 20.41
CA ASP A 489 7.54 -10.74 21.28
C ASP A 489 6.01 -10.65 21.40
N LEU A 490 5.39 -9.57 20.92
CA LEU A 490 3.94 -9.49 20.85
C LEU A 490 3.43 -10.31 19.66
N SER A 491 2.37 -11.07 19.86
CA SER A 491 1.69 -11.74 18.76
C SER A 491 1.11 -10.70 17.76
N PRO A 492 0.93 -11.05 16.49
CA PRO A 492 0.34 -10.14 15.50
C PRO A 492 -0.98 -9.51 15.97
N ALA A 493 -1.86 -10.29 16.61
CA ALA A 493 -3.12 -9.81 17.16
C ALA A 493 -2.92 -8.77 18.29
N GLN A 494 -1.96 -9.00 19.17
CA GLN A 494 -1.63 -8.04 20.22
C GLN A 494 -1.07 -6.74 19.67
N ARG A 495 -0.19 -6.82 18.65
CA ARG A 495 0.32 -5.63 17.94
C ARG A 495 -0.82 -4.83 17.30
N ASP A 496 -1.80 -5.50 16.72
CA ASP A 496 -2.99 -4.84 16.15
C ASP A 496 -3.81 -4.11 17.20
N ILE A 497 -4.00 -4.72 18.35
CA ILE A 497 -4.72 -4.13 19.49
C ILE A 497 -3.99 -2.89 20.00
N GLU A 498 -2.68 -2.95 20.20
CA GLU A 498 -1.88 -1.81 20.68
C GLU A 498 -1.96 -0.62 19.70
N VAL A 499 -1.82 -0.87 18.38
CA VAL A 499 -1.94 0.18 17.37
C VAL A 499 -3.37 0.74 17.30
N ALA A 500 -4.39 -0.11 17.39
CA ALA A 500 -5.78 0.31 17.39
C ALA A 500 -6.09 1.20 18.61
N GLN A 501 -5.63 0.81 19.80
CA GLN A 501 -5.77 1.61 21.01
C GLN A 501 -5.00 2.93 20.91
N PHE A 502 -3.79 2.92 20.36
CA PHE A 502 -2.98 4.11 20.17
C PHE A 502 -3.68 5.11 19.24
N ARG A 503 -4.41 4.64 18.22
CA ARG A 503 -5.13 5.49 17.26
C ARG A 503 -6.36 6.18 17.86
N LEU A 504 -6.95 5.65 18.92
CA LEU A 504 -8.11 6.25 19.58
C LEU A 504 -7.73 7.59 20.24
N ALA A 505 -8.66 8.55 20.21
CA ALA A 505 -8.44 9.88 20.80
C ALA A 505 -8.17 9.80 22.32
N ASP A 506 -8.85 8.90 23.04
CA ASP A 506 -8.72 8.63 24.46
C ASP A 506 -7.66 7.56 24.79
N GLY A 507 -7.05 7.00 23.77
CA GLY A 507 -5.99 6.00 23.91
C GLY A 507 -4.64 6.61 24.34
N PRO A 508 -3.59 5.77 24.47
CA PRO A 508 -2.25 6.24 24.80
C PRO A 508 -1.81 7.37 23.86
N SER A 509 -1.21 8.43 24.39
CA SER A 509 -0.63 9.51 23.59
C SER A 509 0.73 9.14 22.97
N MET A 510 1.34 8.06 23.46
CA MET A 510 2.66 7.61 23.04
C MET A 510 2.66 6.10 22.80
N LEU A 511 3.27 5.69 21.68
CA LEU A 511 3.59 4.29 21.36
C LEU A 511 5.11 4.15 21.31
N VAL A 512 5.66 3.21 22.06
CA VAL A 512 7.09 2.90 22.03
C VAL A 512 7.29 1.62 21.23
N SER A 513 8.15 1.67 20.22
CA SER A 513 8.32 0.61 19.24
C SER A 513 9.77 0.22 19.04
N THR A 514 10.03 -1.06 18.80
CA THR A 514 11.28 -1.56 18.20
C THR A 514 11.19 -1.51 16.69
N GLU A 515 12.25 -1.96 15.98
CA GLU A 515 12.29 -1.98 14.51
C GLU A 515 11.13 -2.77 13.89
N CYS A 516 10.62 -3.82 14.56
CA CYS A 516 9.48 -4.57 14.06
C CYS A 516 8.20 -3.73 13.90
N GLY A 517 8.08 -2.62 14.62
CA GLY A 517 7.02 -1.63 14.43
C GLY A 517 7.21 -0.79 13.18
N GLY A 518 8.42 -0.79 12.63
CA GLY A 518 8.75 -0.21 11.34
C GLY A 518 8.16 -0.99 10.18
N GLU A 519 7.86 -2.27 10.32
CA GLU A 519 7.44 -3.11 9.21
C GLU A 519 5.92 -3.17 9.07
N GLY A 520 5.43 -2.76 7.92
CA GLY A 520 4.04 -2.97 7.54
C GLY A 520 2.98 -2.08 8.20
N ARG A 521 3.33 -1.05 8.98
CA ARG A 521 2.37 -0.18 9.65
C ARG A 521 2.57 1.29 9.30
N ASN A 522 1.47 2.01 9.16
CA ASN A 522 1.44 3.42 8.83
C ASN A 522 1.01 4.23 10.06
N PHE A 523 1.84 5.22 10.41
CA PHE A 523 1.62 6.12 11.53
C PHE A 523 1.51 7.59 11.07
N GLU A 524 0.95 7.81 9.89
CA GLU A 524 0.73 9.14 9.29
C GLU A 524 -0.09 10.10 10.18
N PHE A 525 -0.86 9.54 11.10
CA PHE A 525 -1.66 10.31 12.07
C PHE A 525 -0.82 10.84 13.25
N CYS A 526 0.43 10.39 13.39
CA CYS A 526 1.33 10.91 14.42
C CYS A 526 1.91 12.25 13.99
N THR A 527 1.96 13.21 14.91
CA THR A 527 2.58 14.52 14.67
C THR A 527 4.08 14.48 14.88
N ARG A 528 4.57 13.51 15.67
CA ARG A 528 5.96 13.47 16.15
C ARG A 528 6.52 12.07 16.14
N LEU A 529 7.76 12.00 15.69
CA LEU A 529 8.65 10.85 15.82
C LEU A 529 9.75 11.19 16.81
N VAL A 530 9.98 10.36 17.80
CA VAL A 530 11.15 10.47 18.68
C VAL A 530 12.08 9.30 18.38
N LEU A 531 13.27 9.58 17.93
CA LEU A 531 14.37 8.65 17.78
C LEU A 531 15.12 8.60 19.12
N PHE A 532 14.75 7.67 19.98
CA PHE A 532 15.33 7.56 21.34
C PHE A 532 16.81 7.20 21.27
N ASP A 533 17.16 6.32 20.34
CA ASP A 533 18.51 6.01 19.91
C ASP A 533 18.63 6.12 18.40
N LEU A 534 19.85 6.29 17.91
CA LEU A 534 20.17 6.33 16.49
C LEU A 534 20.96 5.07 16.13
N PRO A 535 20.38 4.15 15.35
CA PRO A 535 21.14 3.08 14.72
C PRO A 535 22.28 3.65 13.87
N TRP A 536 23.37 2.90 13.77
CA TRP A 536 24.52 3.32 12.96
C TRP A 536 24.30 3.12 11.46
N ASN A 537 23.29 2.34 11.11
CA ASN A 537 22.84 2.21 9.73
C ASN A 537 21.81 3.31 9.42
N PRO A 538 22.13 4.28 8.55
CA PRO A 538 21.21 5.38 8.20
C PRO A 538 19.92 4.91 7.52
N VAL A 539 19.96 3.79 6.79
CA VAL A 539 18.77 3.20 6.13
C VAL A 539 17.70 2.84 7.17
N THR A 540 18.12 2.28 8.32
CA THR A 540 17.20 1.98 9.42
C THR A 540 16.52 3.24 9.95
N VAL A 541 17.26 4.35 10.07
CA VAL A 541 16.70 5.63 10.50
C VAL A 541 15.72 6.17 9.47
N GLU A 542 16.08 6.10 8.18
CA GLU A 542 15.20 6.48 7.07
C GLU A 542 13.90 5.66 7.09
N GLN A 543 13.99 4.36 7.30
CA GLN A 543 12.82 3.48 7.44
C GLN A 543 11.93 3.87 8.63
N ARG A 544 12.51 4.23 9.78
CA ARG A 544 11.76 4.75 10.94
C ARG A 544 11.01 6.04 10.59
N ILE A 545 11.68 6.98 9.93
CA ILE A 545 11.07 8.25 9.49
C ILE A 545 9.96 8.01 8.49
N GLY A 546 10.18 7.14 7.51
CA GLY A 546 9.21 6.76 6.47
C GLY A 546 7.92 6.12 7.00
N ARG A 547 7.83 5.75 8.29
CA ARG A 547 6.57 5.30 8.92
C ARG A 547 5.58 6.43 9.15
N LEU A 548 6.08 7.64 9.34
CA LEU A 548 5.27 8.84 9.52
C LEU A 548 5.27 9.70 8.26
N ASP A 549 6.40 9.78 7.59
CA ASP A 549 6.62 10.65 6.45
C ASP A 549 6.07 10.03 5.16
N ARG A 550 4.75 10.18 4.97
CA ARG A 550 4.00 9.63 3.86
C ARG A 550 3.24 10.72 3.11
N ILE A 551 2.91 10.42 1.85
CA ILE A 551 2.23 11.34 0.94
C ILE A 551 0.87 11.82 1.47
N ASP A 552 0.11 10.97 2.19
CA ASP A 552 -1.20 11.30 2.75
C ASP A 552 -1.15 12.27 3.94
N ARG A 553 0.02 12.70 4.32
CA ARG A 553 0.20 13.60 5.46
C ARG A 553 -0.30 15.00 5.20
N ARG A 554 -0.96 15.55 6.23
CA ARG A 554 -1.47 16.93 6.21
C ARG A 554 -0.61 17.91 7.00
N PHE A 555 0.33 17.41 7.81
CA PHE A 555 1.13 18.22 8.75
C PHE A 555 2.62 17.84 8.66
N PRO A 556 3.55 18.77 8.96
CA PRO A 556 4.97 18.47 9.06
C PRO A 556 5.24 17.33 10.05
N VAL A 557 6.29 16.53 9.79
CA VAL A 557 6.81 15.55 10.75
C VAL A 557 7.85 16.22 11.62
N GLU A 558 7.61 16.29 12.93
CA GLU A 558 8.66 16.62 13.88
C GLU A 558 9.47 15.36 14.18
N ILE A 559 10.76 15.37 13.82
CA ILE A 559 11.70 14.29 14.08
C ILE A 559 12.61 14.73 15.22
N VAL A 560 12.32 14.23 16.41
CA VAL A 560 13.07 14.54 17.63
C VAL A 560 14.20 13.55 17.80
N TYR A 561 15.41 14.03 18.03
CA TYR A 561 16.61 13.26 18.35
C TYR A 561 17.47 13.99 19.39
N PHE A 562 18.36 13.25 20.06
CA PHE A 562 19.05 13.75 21.24
C PHE A 562 20.54 13.96 20.98
N ARG A 563 21.03 15.14 21.35
CA ARG A 563 22.45 15.41 21.56
C ARG A 563 22.82 15.13 23.01
N SER A 564 23.97 14.53 23.25
CA SER A 564 24.44 14.13 24.56
C SER A 564 25.88 14.60 24.80
N VAL A 565 26.47 14.20 25.92
CA VAL A 565 27.91 14.39 26.19
C VAL A 565 28.78 13.27 25.62
N SER A 566 28.19 12.21 25.06
CA SER A 566 28.92 11.10 24.44
C SER A 566 29.62 11.57 23.16
N PRO A 567 30.94 11.47 23.05
CA PRO A 567 31.65 11.84 21.81
C PRO A 567 31.15 11.04 20.59
N LEU A 568 31.00 9.71 20.76
CA LEU A 568 30.54 8.84 19.69
C LEU A 568 29.05 9.10 19.38
N GLY A 569 28.20 9.28 20.39
CA GLY A 569 26.79 9.64 20.19
C GLY A 569 26.61 10.94 19.41
N ASN A 570 27.40 11.97 19.72
CA ASN A 570 27.38 13.23 19.01
C ASN A 570 27.97 13.14 17.59
N ALA A 571 28.97 12.28 17.38
CA ALA A 571 29.47 12.00 16.03
C ALA A 571 28.40 11.41 15.11
N VAL A 572 27.60 10.45 15.60
CA VAL A 572 26.45 9.88 14.87
C VAL A 572 25.45 10.97 14.53
N VAL A 573 25.04 11.79 15.51
CA VAL A 573 24.09 12.89 15.30
C VAL A 573 24.61 13.88 14.26
N SER A 574 25.88 14.34 14.40
CA SER A 574 26.49 15.32 13.51
C SER A 574 26.61 14.80 12.08
N LEU A 575 26.93 13.52 11.93
CA LEU A 575 26.98 12.85 10.63
C LEU A 575 25.61 12.84 9.96
N TYR A 576 24.56 12.43 10.67
CA TYR A 576 23.20 12.37 10.13
C TYR A 576 22.60 13.75 9.83
N GLU A 577 22.90 14.75 10.65
CA GLU A 577 22.57 16.14 10.37
C GLU A 577 23.27 16.65 9.10
N SER A 578 24.55 16.30 8.95
CA SER A 578 25.34 16.68 7.77
C SER A 578 24.86 15.98 6.50
N LEU A 579 24.37 14.75 6.59
CA LEU A 579 23.74 14.04 5.48
C LEU A 579 22.34 14.60 5.14
N GLY A 580 21.74 15.41 6.01
CA GLY A 580 20.39 15.94 5.80
C GLY A 580 19.26 14.96 6.15
N LEU A 581 19.56 13.80 6.76
CA LEU A 581 18.65 12.68 7.00
C LEU A 581 17.34 13.10 7.69
N PHE A 582 17.40 14.07 8.59
CA PHE A 582 16.21 14.56 9.32
C PHE A 582 15.40 15.61 8.56
N ARG A 583 15.79 15.96 7.33
CA ARG A 583 15.15 16.99 6.51
C ARG A 583 14.67 16.46 5.17
N GLU A 584 15.46 15.55 4.57
CA GLU A 584 15.23 15.02 3.23
C GLU A 584 15.41 13.50 3.22
N PRO A 585 14.71 12.76 2.35
CA PRO A 585 14.95 11.34 2.15
C PRO A 585 16.32 11.09 1.52
N LEU A 586 16.99 10.02 1.95
CA LEU A 586 18.30 9.60 1.43
C LEU A 586 18.18 8.47 0.39
N GLY A 587 17.22 8.54 -0.52
CA GLY A 587 16.97 7.46 -1.49
C GLY A 587 18.15 7.24 -2.47
N GLY A 588 18.40 5.96 -2.81
CA GLY A 588 19.29 5.57 -3.90
C GLY A 588 20.79 5.55 -3.60
N VAL A 589 21.19 5.60 -2.34
CA VAL A 589 22.61 5.64 -1.92
C VAL A 589 22.96 4.61 -0.83
N GLU A 590 22.28 3.48 -0.81
CA GLU A 590 22.44 2.45 0.24
C GLU A 590 23.86 1.93 0.34
N ARG A 591 24.60 1.82 -0.77
CA ARG A 591 26.00 1.39 -0.78
C ARG A 591 26.92 2.36 -0.05
N GLU A 592 26.74 3.65 -0.29
CA GLU A 592 27.50 4.72 0.35
C GLU A 592 27.08 4.82 1.83
N LEU A 593 25.83 4.54 2.14
CA LEU A 593 25.34 4.47 3.52
C LEU A 593 25.96 3.30 4.31
N ALA A 594 26.35 2.20 3.66
CA ALA A 594 27.13 1.14 4.29
C ALA A 594 28.55 1.61 4.69
N ALA A 595 29.15 2.52 3.89
CA ALA A 595 30.42 3.14 4.25
C ALA A 595 30.29 4.07 5.48
N VAL A 596 29.12 4.71 5.65
CA VAL A 596 28.77 5.49 6.84
C VAL A 596 28.79 4.62 8.09
N GLU A 597 28.13 3.45 8.04
CA GLU A 597 28.11 2.50 9.15
C GLU A 597 29.53 2.04 9.51
N ALA A 598 30.34 1.66 8.51
CA ALA A 598 31.73 1.25 8.70
C ALA A 598 32.60 2.37 9.32
N ALA A 599 32.38 3.61 8.90
CA ALA A 599 33.09 4.76 9.47
C ALA A 599 32.71 4.97 10.94
N LEU A 600 31.45 4.84 11.30
CA LEU A 600 30.97 4.93 12.69
C LEU A 600 31.54 3.78 13.55
N GLU A 601 31.59 2.56 13.02
CA GLU A 601 32.23 1.42 13.72
C GLU A 601 33.71 1.67 14.00
N ALA A 602 34.43 2.30 13.06
CA ALA A 602 35.83 2.64 13.24
C ALA A 602 36.06 3.65 14.37
N LEU A 603 35.10 4.57 14.61
CA LEU A 603 35.20 5.57 15.69
C LEU A 603 35.20 4.96 17.10
N VAL A 604 34.67 3.74 17.25
CA VAL A 604 34.68 3.04 18.56
C VAL A 604 36.11 2.84 19.10
N PHE A 605 37.06 2.72 18.20
CA PHE A 605 38.49 2.44 18.52
C PHE A 605 39.39 3.67 18.35
N ALA A 606 38.82 4.83 18.03
CA ALA A 606 39.60 6.05 17.90
C ALA A 606 39.99 6.60 19.26
N ASP A 607 41.30 6.91 19.44
CA ASP A 607 41.81 7.59 20.61
C ASP A 607 41.48 9.10 20.53
N GLY A 608 40.40 9.53 21.24
CA GLY A 608 40.03 10.94 21.31
C GLY A 608 38.73 11.28 20.55
N GLU A 609 38.57 12.59 20.21
CA GLU A 609 37.46 13.03 19.38
C GLU A 609 37.57 12.49 17.96
N PRO A 610 36.43 12.12 17.33
CA PRO A 610 36.39 11.66 15.95
C PRO A 610 37.09 12.69 15.02
N ASP A 611 37.91 12.20 14.08
CA ASP A 611 38.51 13.07 13.08
C ASP A 611 37.46 13.77 12.22
N PRO A 612 37.28 15.08 12.32
CA PRO A 612 36.26 15.82 11.59
C PRO A 612 36.45 15.77 10.07
N ASP A 613 37.70 15.56 9.61
CA ASP A 613 38.01 15.50 8.18
C ASP A 613 37.61 14.14 7.59
N ALA A 614 37.82 13.04 8.32
CA ALA A 614 37.34 11.72 7.92
C ALA A 614 35.80 11.67 7.82
N LEU A 615 35.09 12.24 8.79
CA LEU A 615 33.62 12.33 8.74
C LEU A 615 33.13 13.22 7.59
N ARG A 616 33.82 14.36 7.33
CA ARG A 616 33.49 15.21 6.18
C ARG A 616 33.67 14.49 4.86
N ALA A 617 34.70 13.68 4.70
CA ALA A 617 34.95 12.90 3.51
C ALA A 617 33.80 11.91 3.24
N VAL A 618 33.35 11.16 4.26
CA VAL A 618 32.23 10.25 4.14
C VAL A 618 30.91 10.98 3.76
N VAL A 619 30.67 12.15 4.34
CA VAL A 619 29.50 12.98 3.97
C VAL A 619 29.58 13.44 2.53
N GLN A 620 30.79 13.89 2.09
CA GLN A 620 30.98 14.37 0.72
C GLN A 620 30.79 13.22 -0.30
N ASP A 621 31.42 12.06 -0.05
CA ASP A 621 31.24 10.87 -0.90
C ASP A 621 29.79 10.45 -1.03
N THR A 622 29.03 10.48 0.07
CA THR A 622 27.61 10.16 0.07
C THR A 622 26.78 11.17 -0.73
N ARG A 623 27.07 12.48 -0.59
CA ARG A 623 26.43 13.54 -1.36
C ARG A 623 26.75 13.45 -2.84
N ASP A 624 28.02 13.24 -3.18
CA ASP A 624 28.44 13.07 -4.57
C ASP A 624 27.77 11.84 -5.22
N ALA A 625 27.52 10.79 -4.43
CA ALA A 625 26.75 9.64 -4.87
C ALA A 625 25.27 9.97 -5.07
N GLN A 626 24.65 10.73 -4.15
CA GLN A 626 23.28 11.21 -4.32
C GLN A 626 23.11 12.05 -5.59
N ASP A 627 24.04 12.97 -5.83
CA ASP A 627 24.03 13.81 -7.03
C ASP A 627 24.21 12.95 -8.29
N ARG A 628 25.14 11.96 -8.26
CA ARG A 628 25.29 11.00 -9.36
C ARG A 628 24.03 10.19 -9.62
N VAL A 629 23.35 9.70 -8.59
CA VAL A 629 22.06 8.98 -8.73
C VAL A 629 20.97 9.91 -9.27
N ARG A 630 20.95 11.15 -8.80
CA ARG A 630 20.02 12.17 -9.28
C ARG A 630 20.24 12.52 -10.75
N ASP A 631 21.50 12.61 -11.17
CA ASP A 631 21.91 13.03 -12.51
C ASP A 631 22.15 11.84 -13.45
N ALA A 632 22.05 10.59 -12.96
CA ALA A 632 22.31 9.41 -13.78
C ALA A 632 21.44 9.39 -15.03
N ALA A 633 22.05 9.67 -16.15
CA ALA A 633 21.40 9.71 -17.48
C ALA A 633 20.68 8.40 -17.80
N LEU A 634 21.15 7.27 -17.28
CA LEU A 634 20.52 5.95 -17.40
C LEU A 634 19.12 5.90 -16.76
N HIS A 635 18.95 6.57 -15.63
CA HIS A 635 17.67 6.65 -14.95
C HIS A 635 16.68 7.52 -15.75
N GLU A 636 17.14 8.61 -16.32
CA GLU A 636 16.32 9.51 -17.15
C GLU A 636 15.92 8.89 -18.51
N LEU A 637 16.75 8.02 -19.11
CA LEU A 637 16.48 7.41 -20.41
C LEU A 637 15.35 6.36 -20.37
N HIS A 638 15.15 5.70 -19.22
CA HIS A 638 14.15 4.64 -19.07
C HIS A 638 13.00 5.02 -18.14
N ARG A 639 13.03 6.24 -17.63
CA ARG A 639 12.06 6.79 -16.70
C ARG A 639 10.95 7.50 -17.47
N GLU A 640 9.71 7.22 -17.09
CA GLU A 640 8.58 8.10 -17.41
C GLU A 640 8.42 9.10 -16.24
N PRO A 641 8.91 10.34 -16.36
CA PRO A 641 8.83 11.30 -15.27
C PRO A 641 7.37 11.76 -15.10
N TYR A 642 6.94 11.91 -13.86
CA TYR A 642 5.71 12.61 -13.56
C TYR A 642 5.87 14.10 -13.93
N ARG A 643 5.00 14.59 -14.80
CA ARG A 643 4.92 15.99 -15.18
C ARG A 643 3.60 16.55 -14.71
N ALA A 644 3.65 17.35 -13.64
CA ALA A 644 2.46 18.01 -13.07
C ALA A 644 1.70 18.88 -14.09
N GLU A 645 2.39 19.31 -15.13
CA GLU A 645 1.83 20.16 -16.22
C GLU A 645 0.93 19.37 -17.19
N LEU A 646 1.06 18.02 -17.20
CA LEU A 646 0.32 17.13 -18.10
C LEU A 646 -0.72 16.28 -17.38
N ALA A 647 -0.79 16.36 -16.05
CA ALA A 647 -1.78 15.71 -15.19
C ALA A 647 -2.91 16.71 -14.85
#